data_8d5780c65edd0c0c9af3581adadad7fc
#
_entry.id   8d5780c65edd0c0c9af3581adadad7fc
#
_cell.length_a   1.000
_cell.length_b   1.000
_cell.length_c   1.000
_cell.angle_alpha   90.00
_cell.angle_beta   90.00
_cell.angle_gamma   90.00
#
_symmetry.space_group_name_H-M   'P 1'
#
loop_
_entity.id
_entity.type
_entity.pdbx_description
1 polymer ?
#
loop_
_entity_poly.entity_id
_entity_poly.type
_entity_poly.pdbx_seq_one_letter_code
_entity_poly.pdbx_strand_id
1 'polypeptide(L)'
;MIPKKTTVKDSHIVKIAVERENHMAQLINLDQRHPLASKIQDICNGWSITDHQNYALQFCESNNQKYVTEKNRNEIKNGSVLRLQYSPSKTASDAMEVLLNGNPQEKAQRLKELTSLSTDHTFALEFIKEKGLDTLIKMIEDPGQTNEDILKYSLASFVELMEHGTVSWEVPENSFVARNIEIVRNFQKYPTNCGESALSNLENIVMCSNKHVLVAADIKLQDILRLLQEVNSPVMRQNAIALLNALFVKADEARRRTIAHTISAKQFRLALIGNGLGTEMTHQLYVLQTLTLGLLEKRMRMKMNAQDQDAHEKIKELRRIAFDDHTNALNQNDDHIRRGGGSGAGNVNFSQYYKKLGFKCDINPAQDFIETPPGILALDCMVYFARNYTQQYAKIVRENSCRADEHECPFGRTSIELVKVLCDILRIGEPPAEQSGDFQPMFFTHDSPFEEFFCICVITLNRTWKDMRATAEDFTTTFSVVREQIQRTLKCRPENLEDFRNKIALLTYQQITTLRQQERTSKEECDSTASAIVKLKEKISPHILELIKQQRLSFLVEGTHFAKYLRGTRTKDKFWYARLSPNHKVIHYGDCDEKTIPTMEELPKKLPISEIKQLLEGKECPHMKETRIRKSAVNLAFSITFENMEHSTLDFVAPDESIFNYWTDGINALLGQPMVSKQKNEDFDTLLSMEIKLRLLDTEGVDISKDPPPIPEDPENYDFCFES
;
A
#
# COMPACT_ATOMS: atom_id res chain seq x y z
N MET A 1 56.33 -7.90 30.92
CA MET A 1 55.26 -7.66 29.95
C MET A 1 54.71 -6.25 30.16
N ILE A 2 55.05 -5.36 29.26
CA ILE A 2 54.62 -3.93 29.30
C ILE A 2 53.25 -3.85 28.62
N PRO A 3 52.21 -3.27 29.26
CA PRO A 3 50.91 -3.16 28.60
C PRO A 3 50.99 -2.14 27.44
N LYS A 4 50.60 -2.59 26.24
CA LYS A 4 50.41 -1.73 25.10
C LYS A 4 49.30 -0.71 25.41
N LYS A 5 49.66 0.58 25.47
CA LYS A 5 48.72 1.70 25.43
C LYS A 5 47.89 1.56 24.16
N THR A 6 46.63 1.21 24.28
CA THR A 6 45.59 1.42 23.25
C THR A 6 45.43 2.91 23.11
N THR A 7 45.94 3.50 22.04
CA THR A 7 45.60 4.84 21.60
C THR A 7 44.10 4.87 21.28
N VAL A 8 43.35 5.60 22.10
CA VAL A 8 41.97 5.99 21.78
C VAL A 8 42.04 6.68 20.41
N LYS A 9 41.45 6.10 19.37
CA LYS A 9 41.30 6.77 18.10
C LYS A 9 40.40 7.98 18.34
N ASP A 10 40.95 9.20 18.21
CA ASP A 10 40.17 10.43 18.21
C ASP A 10 39.13 10.36 17.06
N SER A 11 37.89 10.08 17.40
CA SER A 11 36.78 9.87 16.48
C SER A 11 36.42 11.15 15.68
N HIS A 12 36.98 12.30 16.05
CA HIS A 12 36.69 13.60 15.48
C HIS A 12 37.70 14.05 14.39
N ILE A 13 38.78 13.29 14.16
CA ILE A 13 39.77 13.62 13.13
C ILE A 13 39.51 12.75 11.91
N VAL A 14 39.15 13.38 10.79
CA VAL A 14 38.96 12.71 9.50
C VAL A 14 40.12 13.04 8.56
N LYS A 15 40.60 12.03 7.84
CA LYS A 15 41.64 12.20 6.80
C LYS A 15 40.93 12.49 5.49
N ILE A 16 41.25 13.64 4.88
CA ILE A 16 40.67 14.12 3.64
C ILE A 16 41.73 14.46 2.63
N ALA A 17 41.42 14.44 1.36
CA ALA A 17 42.20 15.03 0.30
C ALA A 17 41.57 16.38 -0.08
N VAL A 18 42.37 17.43 -0.18
CA VAL A 18 41.91 18.72 -0.71
C VAL A 18 42.57 18.98 -2.03
N GLU A 19 41.79 19.19 -3.07
CA GLU A 19 42.20 19.52 -4.41
C GLU A 19 42.12 21.05 -4.66
N ARG A 20 42.98 21.55 -5.50
CA ARG A 20 42.91 22.89 -6.05
C ARG A 20 43.26 22.82 -7.55
N GLU A 21 42.58 23.59 -8.36
CA GLU A 21 42.83 23.64 -9.79
C GLU A 21 44.29 23.86 -10.10
N ASN A 22 44.89 23.05 -11.01
CA ASN A 22 46.28 23.07 -11.41
C ASN A 22 47.31 22.82 -10.30
N HIS A 23 46.91 22.23 -9.16
CA HIS A 23 47.78 21.87 -8.05
C HIS A 23 47.61 20.41 -7.64
N MET A 24 48.67 19.82 -7.06
CA MET A 24 48.58 18.47 -6.51
C MET A 24 47.68 18.48 -5.24
N ALA A 25 46.85 17.46 -5.11
CA ALA A 25 45.99 17.27 -3.95
C ALA A 25 46.80 17.16 -2.64
N GLN A 26 46.40 17.82 -1.60
CA GLN A 26 46.97 17.74 -0.25
C GLN A 26 46.17 16.81 0.63
N LEU A 27 46.86 15.90 1.33
CA LEU A 27 46.24 15.05 2.37
C LEU A 27 46.27 15.79 3.72
N ILE A 28 45.13 15.99 4.30
CA ILE A 28 44.97 16.80 5.51
C ILE A 28 44.21 16.01 6.57
N ASN A 29 44.59 16.17 7.82
CA ASN A 29 43.83 15.72 8.97
C ASN A 29 42.88 16.85 9.42
N LEU A 30 41.59 16.70 9.13
CA LEU A 30 40.57 17.65 9.51
C LEU A 30 40.00 17.28 10.89
N ASP A 31 40.26 18.11 11.90
CA ASP A 31 39.60 17.99 13.20
C ASP A 31 38.25 18.70 13.10
N GLN A 32 37.18 17.93 13.19
CA GLN A 32 35.80 18.44 13.08
C GLN A 32 35.35 19.29 14.26
N ARG A 33 36.12 19.44 15.32
CA ARG A 33 35.81 20.32 16.48
C ARG A 33 36.26 21.76 16.27
N HIS A 34 37.22 22.00 15.38
CA HIS A 34 37.69 23.36 15.12
C HIS A 34 36.82 24.09 14.09
N PRO A 35 36.62 25.40 14.19
CA PRO A 35 35.87 26.18 13.21
C PRO A 35 36.42 25.98 11.79
N LEU A 36 35.50 25.82 10.84
CA LEU A 36 35.84 25.57 9.44
C LEU A 36 36.73 26.66 8.84
N ALA A 37 36.46 27.92 9.20
CA ALA A 37 37.24 29.08 8.76
C ALA A 37 38.70 28.97 9.15
N SER A 38 39.06 28.50 10.34
CA SER A 38 40.45 28.30 10.78
C SER A 38 41.12 27.22 9.97
N LYS A 39 40.40 26.16 9.63
CA LYS A 39 40.94 25.06 8.78
C LYS A 39 41.12 25.48 7.33
N ILE A 40 40.22 26.29 6.79
CA ILE A 40 40.38 26.90 5.46
C ILE A 40 41.64 27.79 5.43
N GLN A 41 41.86 28.57 6.49
CA GLN A 41 43.08 29.41 6.63
C GLN A 41 44.35 28.54 6.64
N ASP A 42 44.37 27.44 7.41
CA ASP A 42 45.49 26.50 7.46
C ASP A 42 45.81 25.91 6.05
N ILE A 43 44.75 25.53 5.33
CA ILE A 43 44.82 24.99 3.98
C ILE A 43 45.34 26.04 2.99
N CYS A 44 44.81 27.25 3.05
CA CYS A 44 45.26 28.37 2.19
C CYS A 44 46.72 28.73 2.43
N ASN A 45 47.15 28.75 3.71
CA ASN A 45 48.54 28.95 4.06
C ASN A 45 49.48 27.92 3.45
N GLY A 46 49.04 26.64 3.36
CA GLY A 46 49.77 25.56 2.71
C GLY A 46 50.03 25.80 1.21
N TRP A 47 49.21 26.58 0.53
CA TRP A 47 49.39 27.00 -0.87
C TRP A 47 49.82 28.46 -1.02
N SER A 48 50.27 29.11 0.07
CA SER A 48 50.75 30.52 0.07
C SER A 48 49.66 31.52 -0.39
N ILE A 49 48.39 31.23 -0.09
CA ILE A 49 47.27 32.10 -0.41
C ILE A 49 47.09 33.06 0.79
N THR A 50 47.16 34.38 0.55
CA THR A 50 47.09 35.40 1.57
C THR A 50 45.64 35.83 1.88
N ASP A 51 44.76 35.72 0.88
CA ASP A 51 43.35 36.16 0.95
C ASP A 51 42.40 35.01 1.26
N HIS A 52 42.70 34.23 2.29
CA HIS A 52 41.97 33.05 2.72
C HIS A 52 40.46 33.27 2.95
N GLN A 53 40.05 34.51 3.21
CA GLN A 53 38.62 34.88 3.42
C GLN A 53 37.81 34.72 2.12
N ASN A 54 38.45 34.74 0.96
CA ASN A 54 37.81 34.59 -0.35
C ASN A 54 37.71 33.13 -0.79
N TYR A 55 38.09 32.17 0.06
CA TYR A 55 38.09 30.75 -0.29
C TYR A 55 37.15 29.93 0.60
N ALA A 56 36.64 28.85 0.06
CA ALA A 56 35.81 27.88 0.74
C ALA A 56 36.09 26.45 0.25
N LEU A 57 35.66 25.48 1.00
CA LEU A 57 35.70 24.06 0.61
C LEU A 57 34.41 23.65 -0.05
N GLN A 58 34.49 22.80 -1.05
CA GLN A 58 33.36 22.22 -1.76
C GLN A 58 33.51 20.69 -1.83
N PHE A 59 32.39 19.95 -1.74
CA PHE A 59 32.40 18.51 -1.99
C PHE A 59 32.69 18.22 -3.47
N CYS A 60 33.54 17.20 -3.77
CA CYS A 60 33.90 16.80 -5.14
C CYS A 60 33.12 15.61 -5.68
N GLU A 61 32.14 15.10 -4.98
CA GLU A 61 31.32 13.96 -5.44
C GLU A 61 30.45 14.37 -6.63
N SER A 62 30.35 13.49 -7.63
CA SER A 62 29.70 13.76 -8.92
C SER A 62 28.26 14.30 -8.83
N ASN A 63 27.58 14.02 -7.74
CA ASN A 63 26.19 14.46 -7.47
C ASN A 63 26.10 15.47 -6.32
N ASN A 64 27.20 15.88 -5.71
CA ASN A 64 27.17 16.76 -4.55
C ASN A 64 28.31 17.80 -4.66
N GLN A 65 28.05 18.88 -5.38
CA GLN A 65 28.97 20.02 -5.51
C GLN A 65 28.66 21.14 -4.52
N LYS A 66 28.13 20.79 -3.34
CA LYS A 66 27.73 21.77 -2.31
C LYS A 66 28.93 22.31 -1.56
N TYR A 67 28.86 23.57 -1.17
CA TYR A 67 29.83 24.16 -0.28
C TYR A 67 29.78 23.53 1.11
N VAL A 68 30.97 23.34 1.70
CA VAL A 68 31.09 22.86 3.07
C VAL A 68 30.80 24.02 4.03
N THR A 69 29.88 23.80 4.94
CA THR A 69 29.44 24.75 5.97
C THR A 69 29.53 24.12 7.34
N GLU A 70 29.38 24.90 8.40
CA GLU A 70 29.33 24.38 9.77
C GLU A 70 28.12 23.41 9.98
N LYS A 71 27.07 23.53 9.17
CA LYS A 71 25.89 22.66 9.28
C LYS A 71 26.08 21.29 8.66
N ASN A 72 26.81 21.20 7.51
CA ASN A 72 27.00 19.95 6.75
C ASN A 72 28.40 19.35 6.91
N ARG A 73 29.28 19.93 7.73
CA ARG A 73 30.65 19.45 7.95
C ARG A 73 30.72 18.01 8.47
N ASN A 74 29.70 17.54 9.16
CA ASN A 74 29.60 16.17 9.67
C ASN A 74 29.43 15.13 8.54
N GLU A 75 29.07 15.55 7.33
CA GLU A 75 29.02 14.69 6.14
C GLU A 75 30.40 14.32 5.62
N ILE A 76 31.46 15.04 6.04
CA ILE A 76 32.84 14.75 5.67
C ILE A 76 33.31 13.47 6.37
N LYS A 77 33.63 12.44 5.60
CA LYS A 77 34.11 11.13 6.08
C LYS A 77 35.60 10.94 5.80
N ASN A 78 36.19 9.92 6.42
CA ASN A 78 37.54 9.51 6.08
C ASN A 78 37.62 9.12 4.58
N GLY A 79 38.57 9.73 3.86
CA GLY A 79 38.73 9.53 2.41
C GLY A 79 37.92 10.48 1.54
N SER A 80 37.13 11.40 2.11
CA SER A 80 36.43 12.44 1.32
C SER A 80 37.44 13.31 0.54
N VAL A 81 37.08 13.63 -0.68
CA VAL A 81 37.82 14.58 -1.53
C VAL A 81 37.04 15.88 -1.54
N LEU A 82 37.70 16.96 -1.11
CA LEU A 82 37.15 18.30 -1.11
C LEU A 82 37.94 19.17 -2.09
N ARG A 83 37.33 20.22 -2.61
CA ARG A 83 37.97 21.18 -3.51
C ARG A 83 38.04 22.55 -2.84
N LEU A 84 39.20 23.19 -2.85
CA LEU A 84 39.36 24.57 -2.46
C LEU A 84 38.99 25.47 -3.63
N GLN A 85 37.92 26.24 -3.49
CA GLN A 85 37.42 27.17 -4.49
C GLN A 85 37.18 28.56 -3.87
N TYR A 86 36.84 29.54 -4.72
CA TYR A 86 36.38 30.82 -4.22
C TYR A 86 35.13 30.66 -3.32
N SER A 87 35.05 31.49 -2.29
CA SER A 87 33.92 31.49 -1.39
C SER A 87 32.61 31.86 -2.11
N PRO A 88 31.45 31.42 -1.63
CA PRO A 88 30.15 31.79 -2.20
C PRO A 88 29.99 33.30 -2.41
N SER A 89 30.44 34.11 -1.45
CA SER A 89 30.37 35.57 -1.51
C SER A 89 31.27 36.14 -2.63
N LYS A 90 32.52 35.66 -2.74
CA LYS A 90 33.42 36.10 -3.79
C LYS A 90 32.88 35.66 -5.17
N THR A 91 32.44 34.43 -5.30
CA THR A 91 31.88 33.90 -6.57
C THR A 91 30.62 34.69 -6.97
N ALA A 92 29.76 35.08 -6.02
CA ALA A 92 28.58 35.89 -6.27
C ALA A 92 28.96 37.30 -6.75
N SER A 93 29.94 37.96 -6.07
CA SER A 93 30.39 39.28 -6.45
C SER A 93 31.03 39.28 -7.87
N ASP A 94 31.87 38.29 -8.18
CA ASP A 94 32.49 38.14 -9.51
C ASP A 94 31.45 37.87 -10.60
N ALA A 95 30.40 37.07 -10.25
CA ALA A 95 29.31 36.85 -11.17
C ALA A 95 28.52 38.14 -11.44
N MET A 96 28.24 38.94 -10.41
CA MET A 96 27.57 40.23 -10.55
C MET A 96 28.35 41.21 -11.39
N GLU A 97 29.67 41.30 -11.21
CA GLU A 97 30.53 42.18 -12.02
C GLU A 97 30.42 41.85 -13.52
N VAL A 98 30.48 40.56 -13.89
CA VAL A 98 30.32 40.10 -15.27
C VAL A 98 28.89 40.37 -15.79
N LEU A 99 27.87 40.12 -14.99
CA LEU A 99 26.48 40.34 -15.40
C LEU A 99 26.18 41.83 -15.66
N LEU A 100 26.78 42.73 -14.92
CA LEU A 100 26.58 44.17 -15.09
C LEU A 100 27.41 44.72 -16.27
N ASN A 101 28.72 44.39 -16.34
CA ASN A 101 29.69 45.08 -17.18
C ASN A 101 30.17 44.24 -18.39
N GLY A 102 29.97 42.92 -18.39
CA GLY A 102 30.47 42.01 -19.42
C GLY A 102 29.78 42.16 -20.77
N ASN A 103 30.41 41.69 -21.82
CA ASN A 103 29.79 41.58 -23.14
C ASN A 103 28.74 40.46 -23.20
N PRO A 104 27.87 40.39 -24.23
CA PRO A 104 26.78 39.39 -24.28
C PRO A 104 27.26 37.94 -24.22
N GLN A 105 28.43 37.61 -24.75
CA GLN A 105 28.98 36.26 -24.71
C GLN A 105 29.49 35.92 -23.32
N GLU A 106 30.19 36.80 -22.65
CA GLU A 106 30.63 36.64 -21.26
C GLU A 106 29.44 36.50 -20.31
N LYS A 107 28.38 37.30 -20.49
CA LYS A 107 27.16 37.19 -19.73
C LYS A 107 26.50 35.82 -19.91
N ALA A 108 26.35 35.35 -21.14
CA ALA A 108 25.77 34.03 -21.43
C ALA A 108 26.57 32.90 -20.80
N GLN A 109 27.92 32.95 -20.90
CA GLN A 109 28.76 31.93 -20.29
C GLN A 109 28.66 31.96 -18.77
N ARG A 110 28.67 33.13 -18.15
CA ARG A 110 28.55 33.27 -16.68
C ARG A 110 27.17 32.82 -16.19
N LEU A 111 26.10 33.11 -16.92
CA LEU A 111 24.72 32.66 -16.60
C LEU A 111 24.61 31.13 -16.69
N LYS A 112 25.30 30.51 -17.66
CA LYS A 112 25.34 29.04 -17.76
C LYS A 112 25.99 28.41 -16.50
N GLU A 113 27.10 28.99 -16.03
CA GLU A 113 27.73 28.54 -14.79
C GLU A 113 26.86 28.83 -13.59
N LEU A 114 26.18 29.97 -13.57
CA LEU A 114 25.28 30.40 -12.53
C LEU A 114 24.10 29.41 -12.31
N THR A 115 23.58 28.82 -13.40
CA THR A 115 22.50 27.81 -13.31
C THR A 115 22.94 26.63 -12.42
N SER A 116 24.17 26.16 -12.55
CA SER A 116 24.71 25.09 -11.70
C SER A 116 25.01 25.57 -10.29
N LEU A 117 25.57 26.76 -10.12
CA LEU A 117 25.89 27.33 -8.81
C LEU A 117 24.64 27.65 -7.99
N SER A 118 23.56 28.03 -8.65
CA SER A 118 22.27 28.38 -8.01
C SER A 118 21.61 27.22 -7.31
N THR A 119 21.99 25.98 -7.60
CA THR A 119 21.49 24.78 -6.89
C THR A 119 22.04 24.68 -5.46
N ASP A 120 23.16 25.37 -5.14
CA ASP A 120 23.72 25.43 -3.79
C ASP A 120 23.07 26.54 -2.97
N HIS A 121 22.44 26.16 -1.87
CA HIS A 121 21.74 27.09 -0.99
C HIS A 121 22.65 28.21 -0.44
N THR A 122 23.92 27.90 -0.13
CA THR A 122 24.88 28.87 0.43
C THR A 122 25.25 29.93 -0.61
N PHE A 123 25.49 29.49 -1.85
CA PHE A 123 25.73 30.40 -2.96
C PHE A 123 24.49 31.23 -3.28
N ALA A 124 23.31 30.60 -3.33
CA ALA A 124 22.04 31.28 -3.61
C ALA A 124 21.80 32.45 -2.65
N LEU A 125 22.03 32.26 -1.34
CA LEU A 125 21.88 33.30 -0.33
C LEU A 125 22.80 34.50 -0.59
N GLU A 126 24.08 34.26 -0.88
CA GLU A 126 25.04 35.35 -1.14
C GLU A 126 24.72 36.07 -2.46
N PHE A 127 24.31 35.32 -3.51
CA PHE A 127 23.95 35.93 -4.78
C PHE A 127 22.67 36.80 -4.69
N ILE A 128 21.68 36.37 -3.91
CA ILE A 128 20.47 37.15 -3.61
C ILE A 128 20.83 38.43 -2.83
N LYS A 129 21.72 38.34 -1.85
CA LYS A 129 22.22 39.47 -1.05
C LYS A 129 22.92 40.52 -1.90
N GLU A 130 23.68 40.10 -2.93
CA GLU A 130 24.32 40.98 -3.91
C GLU A 130 23.34 41.55 -4.96
N LYS A 131 22.03 41.40 -4.78
CA LYS A 131 20.97 41.80 -5.72
C LYS A 131 21.01 41.06 -7.05
N GLY A 132 21.52 39.83 -7.05
CA GLY A 132 21.58 39.00 -8.24
C GLY A 132 20.20 38.65 -8.79
N LEU A 133 19.24 38.41 -7.92
CA LEU A 133 17.85 38.09 -8.31
C LEU A 133 17.22 39.28 -9.08
N ASP A 134 17.37 40.53 -8.59
CA ASP A 134 16.86 41.72 -9.27
C ASP A 134 17.49 41.91 -10.65
N THR A 135 18.77 41.55 -10.79
CA THR A 135 19.49 41.62 -12.05
C THR A 135 18.97 40.60 -13.04
N LEU A 136 18.70 39.36 -12.59
CA LEU A 136 18.10 38.33 -13.44
C LEU A 136 16.69 38.74 -13.91
N ILE A 137 15.86 39.28 -13.00
CA ILE A 137 14.51 39.77 -13.34
C ILE A 137 14.60 40.80 -14.46
N LYS A 138 15.48 41.82 -14.36
CA LYS A 138 15.67 42.84 -15.39
C LYS A 138 16.14 42.25 -16.74
N MET A 139 17.02 41.24 -16.71
CA MET A 139 17.46 40.57 -17.93
C MET A 139 16.34 39.75 -18.60
N ILE A 140 15.43 39.15 -17.82
CA ILE A 140 14.29 38.42 -18.32
C ILE A 140 13.26 39.38 -18.90
N GLU A 141 13.03 40.50 -18.26
CA GLU A 141 12.05 41.53 -18.66
C GLU A 141 12.46 42.32 -19.91
N ASP A 142 13.76 42.35 -20.25
CA ASP A 142 14.26 43.12 -21.38
C ASP A 142 13.71 42.60 -22.73
N PRO A 143 12.81 43.33 -23.40
CA PRO A 143 12.26 42.91 -24.67
C PRO A 143 13.27 43.02 -25.82
N GLY A 144 14.34 43.78 -25.65
CA GLY A 144 15.44 43.93 -26.62
C GLY A 144 16.49 42.83 -26.56
N GLN A 145 16.38 41.89 -25.65
CA GLN A 145 17.31 40.80 -25.48
C GLN A 145 17.26 39.87 -26.69
N THR A 146 18.26 39.99 -27.58
CA THR A 146 18.38 39.20 -28.81
C THR A 146 19.17 37.92 -28.59
N ASN A 147 19.91 37.80 -27.50
CA ASN A 147 20.67 36.61 -27.19
C ASN A 147 19.84 35.58 -26.47
N GLU A 148 19.48 34.50 -27.15
CA GLU A 148 18.64 33.41 -26.64
C GLU A 148 19.26 32.70 -25.41
N ASP A 149 20.58 32.60 -25.36
CA ASP A 149 21.30 31.96 -24.25
C ASP A 149 21.20 32.80 -22.95
N ILE A 150 21.21 34.12 -23.06
CA ILE A 150 21.03 35.01 -21.90
C ILE A 150 19.64 34.79 -21.31
N LEU A 151 18.59 34.83 -22.12
CA LEU A 151 17.20 34.61 -21.65
C LEU A 151 17.05 33.21 -21.04
N LYS A 152 17.56 32.18 -21.73
CA LYS A 152 17.49 30.79 -21.31
C LYS A 152 18.12 30.57 -19.92
N TYR A 153 19.35 30.97 -19.77
CA TYR A 153 20.06 30.73 -18.51
C TYR A 153 19.64 31.67 -17.38
N SER A 154 19.15 32.89 -17.70
CA SER A 154 18.55 33.77 -16.69
C SER A 154 17.29 33.17 -16.11
N LEU A 155 16.40 32.64 -16.97
CA LEU A 155 15.16 31.95 -16.52
C LEU A 155 15.48 30.72 -15.68
N ALA A 156 16.43 29.87 -16.13
CA ALA A 156 16.83 28.67 -15.42
C ALA A 156 17.44 29.00 -14.05
N SER A 157 18.37 29.97 -13.98
CA SER A 157 18.97 30.40 -12.72
C SER A 157 17.95 31.04 -11.77
N PHE A 158 16.97 31.76 -12.32
CA PHE A 158 15.91 32.37 -11.52
C PHE A 158 15.03 31.27 -10.85
N VAL A 159 14.64 30.23 -11.60
CA VAL A 159 13.87 29.10 -11.04
C VAL A 159 14.63 28.44 -9.89
N GLU A 160 15.90 28.07 -10.13
CA GLU A 160 16.74 27.42 -9.10
C GLU A 160 16.89 28.28 -7.82
N LEU A 161 17.09 29.59 -7.96
CA LEU A 161 17.18 30.49 -6.80
C LEU A 161 15.86 30.57 -6.02
N MET A 162 14.74 30.59 -6.70
CA MET A 162 13.42 30.67 -6.06
C MET A 162 13.01 29.37 -5.39
N GLU A 163 13.46 28.21 -5.90
CA GLU A 163 13.19 26.88 -5.31
C GLU A 163 13.76 26.72 -3.89
N HIS A 164 14.78 27.49 -3.52
CA HIS A 164 15.25 27.51 -2.13
C HIS A 164 14.25 28.08 -1.12
N GLY A 165 13.17 28.71 -1.57
CA GLY A 165 12.13 29.28 -0.70
C GLY A 165 12.56 30.46 0.16
N THR A 166 13.73 31.06 -0.13
CA THR A 166 14.28 32.19 0.63
C THR A 166 13.67 33.54 0.26
N VAL A 167 13.11 33.64 -0.94
CA VAL A 167 12.46 34.84 -1.47
C VAL A 167 10.98 34.53 -1.76
N SER A 168 10.12 35.49 -1.45
CA SER A 168 8.69 35.38 -1.73
C SER A 168 8.40 35.55 -3.23
N TRP A 169 7.48 34.75 -3.78
CA TRP A 169 6.94 34.90 -5.13
C TRP A 169 6.11 36.19 -5.35
N GLU A 170 5.94 37.02 -4.31
CA GLU A 170 5.38 38.36 -4.43
C GLU A 170 6.38 39.39 -4.98
N VAL A 171 7.69 39.11 -4.89
CA VAL A 171 8.75 40.05 -5.30
C VAL A 171 8.76 40.36 -6.79
N PRO A 172 8.68 39.41 -7.73
CA PRO A 172 8.65 39.72 -9.16
C PRO A 172 7.45 40.62 -9.51
N GLU A 173 7.70 41.68 -10.29
CA GLU A 173 6.65 42.64 -10.69
C GLU A 173 5.69 42.06 -11.77
N ASN A 174 4.66 42.82 -12.10
CA ASN A 174 3.69 42.42 -13.13
C ASN A 174 4.32 42.30 -14.54
N SER A 175 5.35 43.10 -14.82
CA SER A 175 6.17 43.03 -16.06
C SER A 175 6.84 41.67 -16.22
N PHE A 176 7.38 41.11 -15.15
CA PHE A 176 7.96 39.75 -15.13
C PHE A 176 6.89 38.69 -15.44
N VAL A 177 5.71 38.81 -14.83
CA VAL A 177 4.58 37.91 -15.11
C VAL A 177 4.17 37.98 -16.57
N ALA A 178 4.00 39.20 -17.08
CA ALA A 178 3.62 39.43 -18.50
C ALA A 178 4.66 38.85 -19.46
N ARG A 179 5.96 38.96 -19.15
CA ARG A 179 7.02 38.40 -19.97
C ARG A 179 6.99 36.86 -20.01
N ASN A 180 6.79 36.21 -18.85
CA ASN A 180 6.64 34.75 -18.82
C ASN A 180 5.38 34.29 -19.60
N ILE A 181 4.27 35.02 -19.51
CA ILE A 181 3.06 34.75 -20.31
C ILE A 181 3.33 34.89 -21.81
N GLU A 182 4.07 35.91 -22.22
CA GLU A 182 4.47 36.11 -23.61
C GLU A 182 5.29 34.97 -24.16
N ILE A 183 6.28 34.49 -23.38
CA ILE A 183 7.13 33.35 -23.75
C ILE A 183 6.28 32.09 -23.93
N VAL A 184 5.36 31.82 -22.98
CA VAL A 184 4.46 30.65 -23.04
C VAL A 184 3.52 30.72 -24.24
N ARG A 185 2.91 31.86 -24.55
CA ARG A 185 2.04 32.04 -25.69
C ARG A 185 2.74 31.92 -27.05
N ASN A 186 3.97 32.41 -27.13
CA ASN A 186 4.80 32.40 -28.32
C ASN A 186 5.91 31.35 -28.26
N PHE A 187 5.71 30.23 -27.58
CA PHE A 187 6.71 29.21 -27.30
C PHE A 187 7.52 28.76 -28.53
N GLN A 188 6.94 28.82 -29.72
CA GLN A 188 7.63 28.47 -30.97
C GLN A 188 8.73 29.47 -31.36
N LYS A 189 8.73 30.68 -30.79
CA LYS A 189 9.77 31.71 -31.05
C LYS A 189 10.96 31.63 -30.12
N TYR A 190 10.84 30.86 -29.04
CA TYR A 190 11.85 30.74 -28.01
C TYR A 190 12.40 29.31 -27.89
N PRO A 191 13.62 29.12 -27.42
CA PRO A 191 14.11 27.79 -27.06
C PRO A 191 13.16 27.08 -26.08
N THR A 192 13.03 25.76 -26.23
CA THR A 192 12.11 24.92 -25.40
C THR A 192 12.31 25.14 -23.90
N ASN A 193 13.57 25.22 -23.47
CA ASN A 193 13.90 25.44 -22.06
C ASN A 193 13.38 26.76 -21.49
N CYS A 194 13.24 27.81 -22.33
CA CYS A 194 12.63 29.08 -21.90
C CYS A 194 11.15 28.87 -21.57
N GLY A 195 10.45 28.09 -22.39
CA GLY A 195 9.06 27.73 -22.16
C GLY A 195 8.89 26.88 -20.91
N GLU A 196 9.79 25.93 -20.66
CA GLU A 196 9.79 25.08 -19.46
C GLU A 196 9.92 25.91 -18.19
N SER A 197 10.94 26.81 -18.15
CA SER A 197 11.16 27.69 -16.99
C SER A 197 10.03 28.73 -16.82
N ALA A 198 9.51 29.29 -17.91
CA ALA A 198 8.40 30.24 -17.85
C ALA A 198 7.11 29.60 -17.31
N LEU A 199 6.82 28.35 -17.70
CA LEU A 199 5.67 27.60 -17.16
C LEU A 199 5.84 27.31 -15.66
N SER A 200 7.06 26.89 -15.21
CA SER A 200 7.35 26.69 -13.81
C SER A 200 7.21 27.99 -12.99
N ASN A 201 7.73 29.10 -13.51
CA ASN A 201 7.55 30.41 -12.87
C ASN A 201 6.08 30.79 -12.73
N LEU A 202 5.26 30.61 -13.78
CA LEU A 202 3.84 30.95 -13.74
C LEU A 202 3.06 30.03 -12.78
N GLU A 203 3.39 28.74 -12.71
CA GLU A 203 2.80 27.82 -11.74
C GLU A 203 3.03 28.30 -10.32
N ASN A 204 4.29 28.56 -9.98
CA ASN A 204 4.68 29.01 -8.64
C ASN A 204 4.06 30.39 -8.29
N ILE A 205 4.00 31.31 -9.25
CA ILE A 205 3.31 32.59 -9.08
C ILE A 205 1.83 32.39 -8.79
N VAL A 206 1.17 31.47 -9.50
CA VAL A 206 -0.25 31.16 -9.27
C VAL A 206 -0.44 30.52 -7.89
N MET A 207 0.42 29.63 -7.49
CA MET A 207 0.28 28.93 -6.20
C MET A 207 0.64 29.80 -5.00
N CYS A 208 1.70 30.61 -5.10
CA CYS A 208 2.35 31.26 -3.97
C CYS A 208 2.21 32.79 -3.95
N SER A 209 1.48 33.43 -4.89
CA SER A 209 1.29 34.86 -4.91
C SER A 209 -0.15 35.30 -5.20
N ASN A 210 -0.44 36.58 -4.89
CA ASN A 210 -1.73 37.23 -5.22
C ASN A 210 -1.87 37.55 -6.72
N LYS A 211 -0.81 37.39 -7.51
CA LYS A 211 -0.79 37.66 -8.97
C LYS A 211 -1.45 36.56 -9.80
N HIS A 212 -1.96 35.49 -9.16
CA HIS A 212 -2.72 34.43 -9.84
C HIS A 212 -3.88 34.97 -10.70
N VAL A 213 -4.47 36.11 -10.30
CA VAL A 213 -5.56 36.75 -11.07
C VAL A 213 -5.08 37.23 -12.44
N LEU A 214 -3.86 37.80 -12.53
CA LEU A 214 -3.25 38.24 -13.78
C LEU A 214 -3.00 37.05 -14.73
N VAL A 215 -2.34 36.02 -14.20
CA VAL A 215 -2.04 34.80 -14.97
C VAL A 215 -3.35 34.17 -15.46
N ALA A 216 -4.35 34.11 -14.60
CA ALA A 216 -5.66 33.54 -14.92
C ALA A 216 -6.44 34.36 -15.95
N ALA A 217 -6.26 35.67 -16.04
CA ALA A 217 -6.89 36.51 -17.04
C ALA A 217 -6.24 36.35 -18.41
N ASP A 218 -4.93 36.21 -18.44
CA ASP A 218 -4.15 36.25 -19.66
C ASP A 218 -3.91 34.87 -20.29
N ILE A 219 -3.62 33.83 -19.49
CA ILE A 219 -3.48 32.46 -19.99
C ILE A 219 -4.86 31.84 -20.25
N LYS A 220 -5.10 31.49 -21.50
CA LYS A 220 -6.34 30.80 -21.91
C LYS A 220 -6.09 29.29 -21.92
N LEU A 221 -7.14 28.52 -21.66
CA LEU A 221 -7.07 27.04 -21.74
C LEU A 221 -6.67 26.56 -23.15
N GLN A 222 -6.97 27.36 -24.18
CA GLN A 222 -6.53 27.08 -25.54
C GLN A 222 -5.02 27.17 -25.72
N ASP A 223 -4.34 28.05 -24.98
CA ASP A 223 -2.87 28.14 -25.02
C ASP A 223 -2.23 26.88 -24.42
N ILE A 224 -2.79 26.38 -23.32
CA ILE A 224 -2.37 25.12 -22.71
C ILE A 224 -2.64 23.93 -23.65
N LEU A 225 -3.80 23.90 -24.32
CA LEU A 225 -4.12 22.84 -25.28
C LEU A 225 -3.11 22.82 -26.45
N ARG A 226 -2.74 23.99 -26.97
CA ARG A 226 -1.71 24.09 -28.04
C ARG A 226 -0.35 23.55 -27.56
N LEU A 227 0.06 23.89 -26.35
CA LEU A 227 1.29 23.35 -25.75
C LEU A 227 1.24 21.81 -25.68
N LEU A 228 0.14 21.24 -25.21
CA LEU A 228 -0.01 19.78 -25.10
C LEU A 228 0.00 19.07 -26.47
N GLN A 229 -0.45 19.74 -27.53
CA GLN A 229 -0.55 19.16 -28.88
C GLN A 229 0.73 19.36 -29.71
N GLU A 230 1.34 20.53 -29.64
CA GLU A 230 2.41 20.95 -30.55
C GLU A 230 3.82 20.72 -29.99
N VAL A 231 3.98 20.57 -28.68
CA VAL A 231 5.30 20.43 -28.04
C VAL A 231 5.69 18.97 -27.84
N ASN A 232 6.93 18.64 -28.21
CA ASN A 232 7.50 17.30 -28.02
C ASN A 232 8.24 17.12 -26.68
N SER A 233 8.57 18.23 -25.97
CA SER A 233 9.23 18.13 -24.66
C SER A 233 8.30 17.56 -23.60
N PRO A 234 8.68 16.44 -22.93
CA PRO A 234 7.88 15.90 -21.82
C PRO A 234 7.80 16.88 -20.64
N VAL A 235 8.90 17.57 -20.33
CA VAL A 235 8.99 18.53 -19.23
C VAL A 235 8.03 19.72 -19.46
N MET A 236 8.05 20.28 -20.68
CA MET A 236 7.17 21.40 -21.00
C MET A 236 5.68 21.01 -20.95
N ARG A 237 5.34 19.79 -21.39
CA ARG A 237 3.95 19.28 -21.28
C ARG A 237 3.56 19.06 -19.83
N GLN A 238 4.46 18.53 -19.00
CA GLN A 238 4.25 18.36 -17.56
C GLN A 238 4.00 19.71 -16.89
N ASN A 239 4.89 20.71 -17.12
CA ASN A 239 4.74 22.04 -16.54
C ASN A 239 3.45 22.75 -17.01
N ALA A 240 3.00 22.48 -18.25
CA ALA A 240 1.70 22.98 -18.74
C ALA A 240 0.51 22.39 -17.96
N ILE A 241 0.57 21.09 -17.61
CA ILE A 241 -0.47 20.47 -16.78
C ILE A 241 -0.34 20.95 -15.32
N ALA A 242 0.87 21.14 -14.80
CA ALA A 242 1.09 21.70 -13.47
C ALA A 242 0.47 23.13 -13.36
N LEU A 243 0.73 24.00 -14.34
CA LEU A 243 0.09 25.30 -14.41
C LEU A 243 -1.45 25.20 -14.51
N LEU A 244 -1.98 24.27 -15.28
CA LEU A 244 -3.43 24.01 -15.35
C LEU A 244 -3.99 23.62 -13.99
N ASN A 245 -3.32 22.73 -13.26
CA ASN A 245 -3.69 22.32 -11.91
C ASN A 245 -3.67 23.52 -10.94
N ALA A 246 -2.63 24.35 -11.00
CA ALA A 246 -2.51 25.55 -10.16
C ALA A 246 -3.67 26.53 -10.43
N LEU A 247 -3.98 26.79 -11.71
CA LEU A 247 -5.11 27.63 -12.11
C LEU A 247 -6.45 27.05 -11.65
N PHE A 248 -6.61 25.72 -11.68
CA PHE A 248 -7.82 25.05 -11.21
C PHE A 248 -8.00 25.19 -9.69
N VAL A 249 -6.93 25.02 -8.92
CA VAL A 249 -6.93 25.14 -7.45
C VAL A 249 -7.34 26.56 -7.03
N LYS A 250 -6.79 27.58 -7.69
CA LYS A 250 -7.03 29.01 -7.34
C LYS A 250 -8.33 29.58 -7.95
N ALA A 251 -8.97 28.85 -8.87
CA ALA A 251 -10.21 29.29 -9.49
C ALA A 251 -11.41 29.27 -8.52
N ASP A 252 -12.37 30.16 -8.74
CA ASP A 252 -13.69 30.10 -8.13
C ASP A 252 -14.51 28.92 -8.68
N GLU A 253 -15.64 28.62 -8.07
CA GLU A 253 -16.49 27.48 -8.46
C GLU A 253 -16.96 27.56 -9.92
N ALA A 254 -17.35 28.74 -10.42
CA ALA A 254 -17.82 28.90 -11.78
C ALA A 254 -16.69 28.61 -12.78
N ARG A 255 -15.52 29.14 -12.52
CA ARG A 255 -14.33 28.93 -13.35
C ARG A 255 -13.84 27.48 -13.31
N ARG A 256 -13.85 26.83 -12.13
CA ARG A 256 -13.53 25.39 -12.00
C ARG A 256 -14.41 24.53 -12.90
N ARG A 257 -15.71 24.81 -12.94
CA ARG A 257 -16.64 24.11 -13.84
C ARG A 257 -16.32 24.37 -15.31
N THR A 258 -15.96 25.60 -15.67
CA THR A 258 -15.56 25.93 -17.04
C THR A 258 -14.28 25.20 -17.44
N ILE A 259 -13.29 25.14 -16.57
CA ILE A 259 -12.05 24.41 -16.79
C ILE A 259 -12.36 22.92 -16.98
N ALA A 260 -13.12 22.31 -16.08
CA ALA A 260 -13.49 20.90 -16.16
C ALA A 260 -14.27 20.57 -17.43
N HIS A 261 -15.23 21.43 -17.84
CA HIS A 261 -15.95 21.26 -19.08
C HIS A 261 -15.01 21.34 -20.30
N THR A 262 -14.01 22.22 -20.26
CA THR A 262 -13.05 22.36 -21.39
C THR A 262 -12.14 21.12 -21.44
N ILE A 263 -11.69 20.59 -20.28
CA ILE A 263 -10.88 19.38 -20.19
C ILE A 263 -11.65 18.14 -20.68
N SER A 264 -12.96 18.07 -20.41
CA SER A 264 -13.81 16.98 -20.89
C SER A 264 -14.06 17.00 -22.40
N ALA A 265 -13.76 18.09 -23.09
CA ALA A 265 -13.87 18.18 -24.56
C ALA A 265 -12.87 17.18 -25.22
N LYS A 266 -13.35 16.52 -26.28
CA LYS A 266 -12.61 15.45 -26.99
C LYS A 266 -11.17 15.85 -27.37
N GLN A 267 -10.97 17.07 -27.85
CA GLN A 267 -9.63 17.53 -28.24
C GLN A 267 -8.67 17.60 -27.08
N PHE A 268 -9.12 18.08 -25.91
CA PHE A 268 -8.30 18.19 -24.73
C PHE A 268 -7.95 16.81 -24.15
N ARG A 269 -8.94 15.92 -24.07
CA ARG A 269 -8.75 14.53 -23.62
C ARG A 269 -7.71 13.79 -24.44
N LEU A 270 -7.76 13.90 -25.76
CA LEU A 270 -6.77 13.29 -26.67
C LEU A 270 -5.36 13.85 -26.45
N ALA A 271 -5.24 15.15 -26.17
CA ALA A 271 -3.95 15.77 -25.88
C ALA A 271 -3.36 15.34 -24.54
N LEU A 272 -4.20 15.05 -23.54
CA LEU A 272 -3.77 14.56 -22.23
C LEU A 272 -3.24 13.12 -22.28
N ILE A 273 -3.91 12.23 -23.02
CA ILE A 273 -3.60 10.78 -23.04
C ILE A 273 -2.44 10.46 -23.99
N GLY A 274 -2.17 11.31 -25.01
CA GLY A 274 -1.18 11.06 -26.06
C GLY A 274 0.26 11.16 -25.58
N ASN A 275 1.01 10.06 -25.72
CA ASN A 275 2.49 9.91 -25.62
C ASN A 275 3.13 9.77 -24.24
N GLY A 276 3.66 8.57 -23.98
CA GLY A 276 4.73 8.21 -23.02
C GLY A 276 4.72 8.92 -21.66
N LEU A 277 3.99 8.37 -20.67
CA LEU A 277 3.82 9.01 -19.36
C LEU A 277 5.00 8.64 -18.44
N GLY A 278 5.88 9.61 -18.15
CA GLY A 278 6.84 9.51 -17.05
C GLY A 278 6.15 9.57 -15.68
N THR A 279 6.88 9.23 -14.61
CA THR A 279 6.33 9.20 -13.23
C THR A 279 5.78 10.55 -12.78
N GLU A 280 6.47 11.64 -13.08
CA GLU A 280 6.07 13.00 -12.71
C GLU A 280 4.85 13.49 -13.50
N MET A 281 4.77 13.18 -14.79
CA MET A 281 3.58 13.43 -15.60
C MET A 281 2.36 12.70 -15.04
N THR A 282 2.55 11.44 -14.60
CA THR A 282 1.51 10.63 -13.97
C THR A 282 0.98 11.30 -12.69
N HIS A 283 1.85 11.91 -11.90
CA HIS A 283 1.45 12.67 -10.71
C HIS A 283 0.60 13.89 -11.08
N GLN A 284 1.02 14.69 -12.05
CA GLN A 284 0.26 15.86 -12.48
C GLN A 284 -1.13 15.49 -13.03
N LEU A 285 -1.22 14.39 -13.75
CA LEU A 285 -2.51 13.87 -14.25
C LEU A 285 -3.38 13.32 -13.11
N TYR A 286 -2.77 12.70 -12.08
CA TYR A 286 -3.49 12.30 -10.86
C TYR A 286 -4.08 13.51 -10.14
N VAL A 287 -3.30 14.59 -10.00
CA VAL A 287 -3.79 15.84 -9.41
C VAL A 287 -4.97 16.39 -10.20
N LEU A 288 -4.84 16.45 -11.54
CA LEU A 288 -5.93 16.91 -12.41
C LEU A 288 -7.20 16.05 -12.28
N GLN A 289 -7.05 14.73 -12.23
CA GLN A 289 -8.15 13.79 -11.99
C GLN A 289 -8.85 14.07 -10.66
N THR A 290 -8.06 14.22 -9.57
CA THR A 290 -8.59 14.48 -8.24
C THR A 290 -9.35 15.81 -8.18
N LEU A 291 -8.81 16.84 -8.81
CA LEU A 291 -9.47 18.16 -8.90
C LEU A 291 -10.77 18.12 -9.70
N THR A 292 -10.80 17.40 -10.83
CA THR A 292 -12.01 17.26 -11.64
C THR A 292 -13.09 16.43 -10.97
N LEU A 293 -12.73 15.31 -10.36
CA LEU A 293 -13.65 14.49 -9.56
C LEU A 293 -14.11 15.21 -8.28
N GLY A 294 -13.27 16.06 -7.72
CA GLY A 294 -13.58 16.90 -6.56
C GLY A 294 -14.79 17.84 -6.79
N LEU A 295 -15.13 18.17 -8.03
CA LEU A 295 -16.36 18.94 -8.33
C LEU A 295 -17.64 18.19 -7.95
N LEU A 296 -17.60 16.89 -7.82
CA LEU A 296 -18.73 16.06 -7.38
C LEU A 296 -18.97 16.19 -5.85
N GLU A 297 -17.97 16.68 -5.09
CA GLU A 297 -18.05 16.80 -3.63
C GLU A 297 -19.29 17.57 -3.18
N LYS A 298 -19.61 18.67 -3.85
CA LYS A 298 -20.78 19.47 -3.50
C LYS A 298 -22.08 18.66 -3.60
N ARG A 299 -22.22 17.87 -4.66
CA ARG A 299 -23.39 16.98 -4.85
C ARG A 299 -23.38 15.82 -3.87
N MET A 300 -22.22 15.26 -3.58
CA MET A 300 -22.02 14.19 -2.61
C MET A 300 -22.39 14.60 -1.17
N ARG A 301 -22.10 15.86 -0.81
CA ARG A 301 -22.40 16.40 0.54
C ARG A 301 -23.77 17.08 0.64
N MET A 302 -24.47 17.22 -0.46
CA MET A 302 -25.80 17.86 -0.50
C MET A 302 -26.89 16.87 -0.12
N LYS A 303 -27.57 17.12 1.00
CA LYS A 303 -28.76 16.38 1.40
C LYS A 303 -29.93 16.73 0.48
N MET A 304 -30.76 15.76 0.15
CA MET A 304 -31.99 16.03 -0.57
C MET A 304 -32.96 16.80 0.32
N ASN A 305 -33.47 17.92 -0.21
CA ASN A 305 -34.53 18.67 0.47
C ASN A 305 -35.89 18.06 0.08
N ALA A 306 -36.74 17.83 1.09
CA ALA A 306 -38.10 17.33 0.88
C ALA A 306 -38.98 18.21 -0.05
N GLN A 307 -38.58 19.46 -0.31
CA GLN A 307 -39.27 20.40 -1.17
C GLN A 307 -38.62 20.57 -2.56
N ASP A 308 -37.52 19.84 -2.83
CA ASP A 308 -36.82 19.89 -4.12
C ASP A 308 -37.66 19.20 -5.21
N GLN A 309 -38.34 20.00 -6.04
CA GLN A 309 -39.18 19.49 -7.12
C GLN A 309 -38.37 18.77 -8.21
N ASP A 310 -37.16 19.23 -8.54
CA ASP A 310 -36.29 18.58 -9.53
C ASP A 310 -35.92 17.16 -9.09
N ALA A 311 -35.55 17.01 -7.84
CA ALA A 311 -35.21 15.70 -7.30
C ALA A 311 -36.42 14.76 -7.25
N HIS A 312 -37.61 15.27 -6.93
CA HIS A 312 -38.85 14.48 -6.99
C HIS A 312 -39.21 14.06 -8.41
N GLU A 313 -39.05 14.97 -9.41
CA GLU A 313 -39.26 14.62 -10.80
C GLU A 313 -38.28 13.56 -11.30
N LYS A 314 -37.02 13.62 -10.90
CA LYS A 314 -36.02 12.56 -11.16
C LYS A 314 -36.44 11.22 -10.61
N ILE A 315 -36.95 11.17 -9.39
CA ILE A 315 -37.44 9.90 -8.78
C ILE A 315 -38.67 9.39 -9.54
N LYS A 316 -39.57 10.25 -9.94
CA LYS A 316 -40.72 9.87 -10.79
C LYS A 316 -40.28 9.37 -12.16
N GLU A 317 -39.22 9.94 -12.71
CA GLU A 317 -38.65 9.52 -13.99
C GLU A 317 -38.05 8.10 -13.88
N LEU A 318 -37.31 7.82 -12.82
CA LEU A 318 -36.80 6.45 -12.54
C LEU A 318 -37.95 5.43 -12.53
N ARG A 319 -39.06 5.77 -11.87
CA ARG A 319 -40.23 4.90 -11.84
C ARG A 319 -40.82 4.69 -13.23
N ARG A 320 -41.00 5.80 -14.00
CA ARG A 320 -41.58 5.75 -15.37
C ARG A 320 -40.73 4.83 -16.27
N ILE A 321 -39.44 5.04 -16.31
CA ILE A 321 -38.53 4.24 -17.15
C ILE A 321 -38.57 2.76 -16.79
N ALA A 322 -38.70 2.42 -15.50
CA ALA A 322 -38.75 1.02 -15.06
C ALA A 322 -40.04 0.31 -15.41
N PHE A 323 -41.22 1.01 -15.36
CA PHE A 323 -42.52 0.33 -15.30
C PHE A 323 -43.55 0.80 -16.35
N ASP A 324 -43.42 1.99 -17.01
CA ASP A 324 -44.50 2.56 -17.82
C ASP A 324 -44.76 1.85 -19.17
N ASP A 325 -43.80 1.09 -19.71
CA ASP A 325 -44.02 0.29 -20.92
C ASP A 325 -45.09 -0.82 -20.75
N HIS A 326 -45.39 -1.22 -19.52
CA HIS A 326 -46.43 -2.21 -19.23
C HIS A 326 -47.78 -1.66 -18.84
N THR A 327 -47.87 -0.38 -18.43
CA THR A 327 -49.14 0.26 -18.09
C THR A 327 -49.98 0.55 -19.30
N ASN A 328 -49.38 0.79 -20.48
CA ASN A 328 -50.09 0.94 -21.74
C ASN A 328 -50.73 -0.36 -22.26
N ALA A 329 -50.13 -1.52 -21.94
CA ALA A 329 -50.70 -2.82 -22.32
C ALA A 329 -51.84 -3.30 -21.36
N LEU A 330 -51.78 -2.90 -20.10
CA LEU A 330 -52.82 -3.22 -19.13
C LEU A 330 -54.05 -2.27 -19.22
N ASN A 331 -53.83 -1.00 -19.58
CA ASN A 331 -54.91 -0.03 -19.73
C ASN A 331 -55.76 -0.28 -20.99
N GLN A 332 -55.27 -1.01 -22.02
CA GLN A 332 -56.08 -1.41 -23.17
C GLN A 332 -57.11 -2.53 -22.85
N ASN A 333 -56.91 -3.29 -21.78
CA ASN A 333 -57.86 -4.32 -21.38
C ASN A 333 -58.87 -3.85 -20.31
N ASP A 334 -58.67 -2.67 -19.69
CA ASP A 334 -59.52 -2.13 -18.64
C ASP A 334 -60.58 -1.14 -19.13
N ASP A 335 -60.59 -0.75 -20.40
CA ASP A 335 -61.60 0.14 -20.97
C ASP A 335 -62.98 -0.48 -21.10
N HIS A 336 -63.15 -1.78 -20.87
CA HIS A 336 -64.44 -2.47 -20.83
C HIS A 336 -65.16 -2.45 -19.47
N ILE A 337 -64.52 -1.97 -18.40
CA ILE A 337 -65.13 -1.96 -17.04
C ILE A 337 -65.52 -0.53 -16.55
N ARG A 338 -65.25 0.54 -17.34
CA ARG A 338 -65.58 1.91 -16.94
C ARG A 338 -66.93 2.42 -17.49
N ARG A 339 -67.99 1.60 -17.40
CA ARG A 339 -69.36 2.08 -17.51
C ARG A 339 -70.15 1.82 -16.20
N GLY A 340 -69.75 2.50 -15.16
CA GLY A 340 -70.49 2.52 -13.89
C GLY A 340 -69.98 3.69 -13.06
N GLY A 341 -70.81 4.74 -12.95
CA GLY A 341 -70.51 6.04 -12.36
C GLY A 341 -70.04 5.97 -10.91
N GLY A 342 -69.05 6.74 -10.63
CA GLY A 342 -68.57 7.01 -9.29
C GLY A 342 -67.34 7.93 -9.35
N SER A 343 -67.56 9.23 -9.03
CA SER A 343 -66.52 10.24 -8.87
C SER A 343 -65.59 9.86 -7.69
N GLY A 344 -64.45 9.30 -8.01
CA GLY A 344 -63.36 9.07 -7.08
C GLY A 344 -62.07 8.97 -7.90
N ALA A 345 -61.26 10.05 -7.97
CA ALA A 345 -59.95 10.01 -8.52
C ALA A 345 -59.15 8.92 -7.73
N GLY A 346 -59.04 7.74 -8.32
CA GLY A 346 -58.25 6.66 -7.79
C GLY A 346 -56.81 7.11 -7.57
N ASN A 347 -56.47 7.34 -6.35
CA ASN A 347 -55.12 7.56 -5.91
C ASN A 347 -54.33 6.26 -6.22
N VAL A 348 -53.71 6.22 -7.42
CA VAL A 348 -52.81 5.10 -7.76
C VAL A 348 -51.72 5.10 -6.69
N ASN A 349 -51.68 4.05 -5.88
CA ASN A 349 -50.76 3.98 -4.76
C ASN A 349 -49.35 3.75 -5.28
N PHE A 350 -48.65 4.84 -5.59
CA PHE A 350 -47.28 4.84 -6.12
C PHE A 350 -46.27 4.24 -5.13
N SER A 351 -46.61 4.08 -3.84
CA SER A 351 -45.77 3.47 -2.82
C SER A 351 -45.29 2.07 -3.21
N GLN A 352 -46.12 1.23 -3.82
CA GLN A 352 -45.72 -0.10 -4.26
C GLN A 352 -44.62 -0.06 -5.32
N TYR A 353 -44.61 0.95 -6.21
CA TYR A 353 -43.60 1.07 -7.24
C TYR A 353 -42.25 1.56 -6.67
N TYR A 354 -42.26 2.42 -5.66
CA TYR A 354 -41.06 2.85 -4.97
C TYR A 354 -40.44 1.72 -4.16
N LYS A 355 -41.24 0.87 -3.56
CA LYS A 355 -40.77 -0.37 -2.92
C LYS A 355 -40.13 -1.31 -3.95
N LYS A 356 -40.78 -1.49 -5.12
CA LYS A 356 -40.22 -2.29 -6.22
C LYS A 356 -38.91 -1.71 -6.81
N LEU A 357 -38.71 -0.39 -6.73
CA LEU A 357 -37.43 0.24 -7.03
C LEU A 357 -36.35 -0.02 -5.96
N GLY A 358 -36.74 -0.60 -4.81
CA GLY A 358 -35.82 -0.93 -3.74
C GLY A 358 -35.41 0.25 -2.85
N PHE A 359 -36.26 1.29 -2.75
CA PHE A 359 -36.08 2.36 -1.77
C PHE A 359 -36.49 1.85 -0.36
N LYS A 360 -35.77 2.35 0.67
CA LYS A 360 -36.06 2.02 2.07
C LYS A 360 -37.36 2.67 2.50
N CYS A 361 -37.60 3.91 2.08
CA CYS A 361 -38.84 4.64 2.37
C CYS A 361 -39.72 4.67 1.12
N ASP A 362 -40.77 3.85 1.07
CA ASP A 362 -41.68 3.72 -0.06
C ASP A 362 -42.72 4.85 -0.15
N ILE A 363 -42.95 5.57 0.94
CA ILE A 363 -43.88 6.72 1.00
C ILE A 363 -43.15 7.98 0.49
N ASN A 364 -41.93 8.19 0.94
CA ASN A 364 -41.11 9.35 0.54
C ASN A 364 -39.65 8.93 0.25
N PRO A 365 -39.38 8.46 -0.98
CA PRO A 365 -38.02 8.02 -1.38
C PRO A 365 -36.94 9.10 -1.25
N ALA A 366 -37.32 10.38 -1.13
CA ALA A 366 -36.40 11.48 -0.89
C ALA A 366 -35.59 11.30 0.43
N GLN A 367 -36.16 10.59 1.39
CA GLN A 367 -35.51 10.33 2.68
C GLN A 367 -34.27 9.46 2.53
N ASP A 368 -34.20 8.60 1.54
CA ASP A 368 -33.05 7.74 1.30
C ASP A 368 -31.78 8.51 0.87
N PHE A 369 -31.94 9.78 0.42
CA PHE A 369 -30.86 10.66 -0.02
C PHE A 369 -30.46 11.73 1.02
N ILE A 370 -30.89 11.59 2.26
CA ILE A 370 -30.52 12.53 3.35
C ILE A 370 -29.13 12.22 3.90
N GLU A 371 -28.71 10.97 3.86
CA GLU A 371 -27.38 10.55 4.31
C GLU A 371 -26.30 11.08 3.36
N THR A 372 -25.26 11.69 3.91
CA THR A 372 -24.13 12.23 3.15
C THR A 372 -22.82 11.75 3.75
N PRO A 373 -21.87 11.20 2.95
CA PRO A 373 -22.05 10.84 1.56
C PRO A 373 -23.04 9.68 1.36
N PRO A 374 -23.69 9.47 0.19
CA PRO A 374 -23.42 10.10 -1.09
C PRO A 374 -24.37 11.23 -1.46
N GLY A 375 -25.40 11.58 -0.65
CA GLY A 375 -26.33 12.65 -0.91
C GLY A 375 -27.02 12.56 -2.28
N ILE A 376 -27.27 13.70 -2.90
CA ILE A 376 -27.97 13.80 -4.21
C ILE A 376 -27.15 13.20 -5.35
N LEU A 377 -25.83 13.06 -5.22
CA LEU A 377 -24.99 12.47 -6.27
C LEU A 377 -25.46 11.06 -6.65
N ALA A 378 -25.95 10.29 -5.68
CA ALA A 378 -26.51 8.96 -5.95
C ALA A 378 -27.72 9.03 -6.90
N LEU A 379 -28.61 10.00 -6.69
CA LEU A 379 -29.77 10.18 -7.56
C LEU A 379 -29.35 10.60 -8.99
N ASP A 380 -28.36 11.47 -9.13
CA ASP A 380 -27.83 11.87 -10.44
C ASP A 380 -27.27 10.66 -11.20
N CYS A 381 -26.49 9.80 -10.55
CA CYS A 381 -25.95 8.56 -11.14
C CYS A 381 -27.04 7.58 -11.54
N MET A 382 -28.05 7.39 -10.68
CA MET A 382 -29.20 6.52 -10.98
C MET A 382 -29.99 7.00 -12.19
N VAL A 383 -30.26 8.31 -12.28
CA VAL A 383 -30.96 8.91 -13.41
C VAL A 383 -30.12 8.82 -14.69
N TYR A 384 -28.81 9.04 -14.59
CA TYR A 384 -27.91 8.86 -15.73
C TYR A 384 -27.97 7.42 -16.27
N PHE A 385 -27.91 6.41 -15.38
CA PHE A 385 -28.02 5.02 -15.77
C PHE A 385 -29.37 4.70 -16.42
N ALA A 386 -30.46 5.19 -15.86
CA ALA A 386 -31.81 4.96 -16.40
C ALA A 386 -31.99 5.59 -17.79
N ARG A 387 -31.43 6.78 -18.04
CA ARG A 387 -31.53 7.49 -19.33
C ARG A 387 -30.66 6.87 -20.43
N ASN A 388 -29.40 6.56 -20.11
CA ASN A 388 -28.41 6.12 -21.10
C ASN A 388 -28.39 4.59 -21.31
N TYR A 389 -28.84 3.83 -20.31
CA TYR A 389 -28.88 2.36 -20.32
C TYR A 389 -30.28 1.82 -19.99
N THR A 390 -31.30 2.44 -20.60
CA THR A 390 -32.73 2.21 -20.31
C THR A 390 -33.12 0.73 -20.24
N GLN A 391 -32.69 -0.06 -21.23
CA GLN A 391 -33.05 -1.50 -21.28
C GLN A 391 -32.39 -2.28 -20.12
N GLN A 392 -31.13 -2.00 -19.84
CA GLN A 392 -30.40 -2.69 -18.75
C GLN A 392 -30.95 -2.27 -17.38
N TYR A 393 -31.23 -0.97 -17.20
CA TYR A 393 -31.87 -0.46 -15.99
C TYR A 393 -33.21 -1.12 -15.74
N ALA A 394 -34.13 -1.08 -16.73
CA ALA A 394 -35.46 -1.67 -16.60
C ALA A 394 -35.39 -3.19 -16.34
N LYS A 395 -34.45 -3.90 -16.99
CA LYS A 395 -34.20 -5.31 -16.76
C LYS A 395 -33.78 -5.59 -15.33
N ILE A 396 -32.77 -4.86 -14.83
CA ILE A 396 -32.26 -5.03 -13.45
C ILE A 396 -33.36 -4.79 -12.42
N VAL A 397 -34.11 -3.67 -12.56
CA VAL A 397 -35.18 -3.33 -11.64
C VAL A 397 -36.30 -4.37 -11.66
N ARG A 398 -36.75 -4.79 -12.86
CA ARG A 398 -37.85 -5.77 -13.00
C ARG A 398 -37.45 -7.14 -12.51
N GLU A 399 -36.26 -7.64 -12.85
CA GLU A 399 -35.78 -8.93 -12.36
C GLU A 399 -35.69 -8.99 -10.85
N ASN A 400 -35.30 -7.90 -10.21
CA ASN A 400 -35.21 -7.84 -8.76
C ASN A 400 -36.57 -7.65 -8.09
N SER A 401 -37.48 -6.84 -8.70
CA SER A 401 -38.82 -6.60 -8.16
C SER A 401 -39.79 -7.80 -8.30
N CYS A 402 -39.50 -8.74 -9.21
CA CYS A 402 -40.29 -9.95 -9.41
C CYS A 402 -39.85 -11.12 -8.53
N ARG A 403 -38.74 -11.02 -7.84
CA ARG A 403 -38.29 -12.03 -6.87
C ARG A 403 -39.05 -11.81 -5.57
N ALA A 404 -39.94 -12.74 -5.27
CA ALA A 404 -40.77 -12.74 -4.05
C ALA A 404 -40.02 -13.24 -2.81
N ASP A 405 -38.70 -13.21 -2.79
CA ASP A 405 -37.89 -13.98 -1.89
C ASP A 405 -36.70 -13.23 -1.33
N GLU A 406 -36.03 -13.84 -0.40
CA GLU A 406 -34.91 -13.37 0.40
C GLU A 406 -33.71 -12.89 -0.41
N HIS A 407 -33.67 -13.16 -1.74
CA HIS A 407 -32.57 -12.85 -2.66
C HIS A 407 -32.77 -11.55 -3.47
N GLU A 408 -33.72 -10.70 -3.09
CA GLU A 408 -33.96 -9.41 -3.76
C GLU A 408 -32.73 -8.51 -3.63
N CYS A 409 -32.27 -7.96 -4.77
CA CYS A 409 -31.24 -6.91 -4.80
C CYS A 409 -31.93 -5.54 -4.95
N PRO A 410 -32.16 -4.78 -3.88
CA PRO A 410 -32.94 -3.55 -3.92
C PRO A 410 -32.17 -2.44 -4.64
N PHE A 411 -32.52 -2.14 -5.91
CA PHE A 411 -31.78 -1.20 -6.78
C PHE A 411 -31.52 0.15 -6.12
N GLY A 412 -32.53 0.77 -5.51
CA GLY A 412 -32.40 2.09 -4.87
C GLY A 412 -31.35 2.07 -3.77
N ARG A 413 -31.52 1.17 -2.78
CA ARG A 413 -30.59 1.06 -1.65
C ARG A 413 -29.18 0.66 -2.07
N THR A 414 -29.05 -0.31 -2.97
CA THR A 414 -27.74 -0.78 -3.42
C THR A 414 -27.01 0.26 -4.26
N SER A 415 -27.74 1.06 -5.08
CA SER A 415 -27.15 2.15 -5.85
C SER A 415 -26.62 3.29 -4.97
N ILE A 416 -27.35 3.65 -3.91
CA ILE A 416 -26.91 4.67 -2.94
C ILE A 416 -25.62 4.22 -2.25
N GLU A 417 -25.58 2.99 -1.74
CA GLU A 417 -24.40 2.45 -1.10
C GLU A 417 -23.22 2.29 -2.10
N LEU A 418 -23.51 1.90 -3.35
CA LEU A 418 -22.48 1.80 -4.38
C LEU A 418 -21.81 3.16 -4.63
N VAL A 419 -22.59 4.23 -4.80
CA VAL A 419 -22.01 5.58 -5.01
C VAL A 419 -21.15 6.00 -3.83
N LYS A 420 -21.56 5.69 -2.59
CA LYS A 420 -20.75 5.92 -1.39
C LYS A 420 -19.42 5.17 -1.47
N VAL A 421 -19.44 3.89 -1.83
CA VAL A 421 -18.24 3.07 -2.03
C VAL A 421 -17.34 3.64 -3.15
N LEU A 422 -17.92 4.10 -4.27
CA LEU A 422 -17.14 4.70 -5.35
C LEU A 422 -16.50 6.03 -4.95
N CYS A 423 -17.22 6.88 -4.22
CA CYS A 423 -16.67 8.12 -3.67
C CYS A 423 -15.49 7.86 -2.72
N ASP A 424 -15.58 6.82 -1.91
CA ASP A 424 -14.53 6.41 -0.98
C ASP A 424 -13.30 5.83 -1.72
N ILE A 425 -13.50 4.96 -2.72
CA ILE A 425 -12.40 4.42 -3.54
C ILE A 425 -11.64 5.53 -4.26
N LEU A 426 -12.35 6.52 -4.81
CA LEU A 426 -11.78 7.63 -5.56
C LEU A 426 -11.40 8.82 -4.70
N ARG A 427 -11.62 8.75 -3.39
CA ARG A 427 -11.32 9.79 -2.40
C ARG A 427 -11.89 11.16 -2.77
N ILE A 428 -13.15 11.20 -3.21
CA ILE A 428 -13.80 12.44 -3.65
C ILE A 428 -13.95 13.40 -2.46
N GLY A 429 -13.41 14.62 -2.63
CA GLY A 429 -13.39 15.67 -1.60
C GLY A 429 -12.15 15.65 -0.71
N GLU A 430 -11.21 14.74 -0.95
CA GLU A 430 -9.89 14.80 -0.33
C GLU A 430 -8.91 15.60 -1.22
N PRO A 431 -7.96 16.32 -0.62
CA PRO A 431 -6.91 16.97 -1.39
C PRO A 431 -6.00 15.91 -2.05
N PRO A 432 -5.39 16.20 -3.21
CA PRO A 432 -4.45 15.30 -3.83
C PRO A 432 -3.25 15.03 -2.92
N ALA A 433 -2.87 13.76 -2.77
CA ALA A 433 -1.73 13.36 -1.97
C ALA A 433 -0.41 13.66 -2.69
N GLU A 434 0.61 14.16 -1.97
CA GLU A 434 1.87 14.64 -2.54
C GLU A 434 2.67 13.56 -3.31
N GLN A 435 2.54 12.28 -2.94
CA GLN A 435 3.33 11.19 -3.54
C GLN A 435 2.46 10.15 -4.27
N SER A 436 1.18 10.39 -4.47
CA SER A 436 0.32 9.43 -5.15
C SER A 436 0.43 9.53 -6.66
N GLY A 437 0.54 8.38 -7.32
CA GLY A 437 0.48 8.24 -8.77
C GLY A 437 -0.73 7.42 -9.25
N ASP A 438 -1.83 7.40 -8.48
CA ASP A 438 -3.03 6.62 -8.76
C ASP A 438 -3.89 7.21 -9.90
N PHE A 439 -3.22 7.65 -10.96
CA PHE A 439 -3.85 8.13 -12.18
C PHE A 439 -4.55 6.99 -12.92
N GLN A 440 -5.80 7.22 -13.31
CA GLN A 440 -6.63 6.29 -14.07
C GLN A 440 -6.99 6.91 -15.44
N PRO A 441 -6.33 6.50 -16.55
CA PRO A 441 -6.54 7.05 -17.87
C PRO A 441 -8.01 7.04 -18.30
N MET A 442 -8.78 6.05 -17.90
CA MET A 442 -10.18 5.87 -18.26
C MET A 442 -11.07 7.07 -17.93
N PHE A 443 -10.75 7.84 -16.86
CA PHE A 443 -11.55 9.02 -16.49
C PHE A 443 -11.38 10.20 -17.45
N PHE A 444 -10.40 10.15 -18.34
CA PHE A 444 -10.20 11.15 -19.40
C PHE A 444 -10.71 10.69 -20.77
N THR A 445 -11.45 9.58 -20.83
CA THR A 445 -11.96 9.03 -22.11
C THR A 445 -13.42 9.35 -22.39
N HIS A 446 -14.16 9.87 -21.41
CA HIS A 446 -15.59 10.15 -21.52
C HIS A 446 -15.96 11.52 -20.94
N ASP A 447 -17.12 12.07 -21.35
CA ASP A 447 -17.62 13.39 -20.91
C ASP A 447 -18.15 13.35 -19.48
N SER A 448 -18.75 12.22 -19.10
CA SER A 448 -19.32 11.93 -17.78
C SER A 448 -18.67 10.65 -17.21
N PRO A 449 -17.37 10.70 -16.87
CA PRO A 449 -16.62 9.49 -16.58
C PRO A 449 -17.06 8.82 -15.27
N PHE A 450 -17.49 9.57 -14.26
CA PHE A 450 -17.94 9.03 -12.98
C PHE A 450 -19.28 8.30 -13.12
N GLU A 451 -20.22 8.88 -13.84
CA GLU A 451 -21.53 8.29 -14.10
C GLU A 451 -21.41 7.02 -14.95
N GLU A 452 -20.55 7.00 -15.96
CA GLU A 452 -20.26 5.80 -16.74
C GLU A 452 -19.59 4.72 -15.88
N PHE A 453 -18.66 5.11 -15.05
CA PHE A 453 -18.02 4.21 -14.08
C PHE A 453 -19.06 3.57 -13.14
N PHE A 454 -20.00 4.40 -12.61
CA PHE A 454 -21.13 3.89 -11.84
C PHE A 454 -21.97 2.89 -12.64
N CYS A 455 -22.26 3.17 -13.91
CA CYS A 455 -23.07 2.26 -14.74
C CYS A 455 -22.42 0.88 -14.90
N ILE A 456 -21.11 0.81 -15.05
CA ILE A 456 -20.39 -0.46 -15.10
C ILE A 456 -20.43 -1.16 -13.74
N CYS A 457 -20.23 -0.40 -12.68
CA CYS A 457 -20.18 -0.96 -11.30
C CYS A 457 -21.55 -1.46 -10.83
N VAL A 458 -22.66 -0.81 -11.17
CA VAL A 458 -24.01 -1.28 -10.79
C VAL A 458 -24.38 -2.59 -11.51
N ILE A 459 -23.94 -2.76 -12.75
CA ILE A 459 -24.11 -4.01 -13.50
C ILE A 459 -23.28 -5.13 -12.82
N THR A 460 -22.06 -4.81 -12.44
CA THR A 460 -21.16 -5.75 -11.72
C THR A 460 -21.75 -6.14 -10.37
N LEU A 461 -22.26 -5.19 -9.60
CA LEU A 461 -22.93 -5.44 -8.32
C LEU A 461 -24.11 -6.39 -8.48
N ASN A 462 -25.00 -6.14 -9.45
CA ASN A 462 -26.17 -6.99 -9.70
C ASN A 462 -25.76 -8.42 -10.11
N ARG A 463 -24.69 -8.57 -10.89
CA ARG A 463 -24.10 -9.87 -11.24
C ARG A 463 -23.56 -10.58 -10.00
N THR A 464 -22.73 -9.89 -9.21
CA THR A 464 -22.10 -10.46 -8.01
C THR A 464 -23.15 -10.87 -6.97
N TRP A 465 -24.22 -10.06 -6.80
CA TRP A 465 -25.35 -10.40 -5.95
C TRP A 465 -26.00 -11.72 -6.36
N LYS A 466 -26.20 -11.93 -7.66
CA LYS A 466 -26.75 -13.19 -8.22
C LYS A 466 -25.79 -14.37 -8.05
N ASP A 467 -24.50 -14.16 -8.35
CA ASP A 467 -23.47 -15.19 -8.24
C ASP A 467 -23.32 -15.71 -6.80
N MET A 468 -23.45 -14.83 -5.82
CA MET A 468 -23.41 -15.16 -4.41
C MET A 468 -24.73 -15.75 -3.89
N ARG A 469 -25.84 -15.63 -4.63
CA ARG A 469 -27.20 -15.86 -4.14
C ARG A 469 -27.46 -15.08 -2.85
N ALA A 470 -27.01 -13.83 -2.84
CA ALA A 470 -26.99 -13.00 -1.65
C ALA A 470 -28.41 -12.68 -1.14
N THR A 471 -28.54 -12.56 0.17
CA THR A 471 -29.72 -12.12 0.89
C THR A 471 -29.51 -10.72 1.47
N ALA A 472 -30.49 -10.19 2.16
CA ALA A 472 -30.36 -8.91 2.86
C ALA A 472 -29.26 -8.94 3.95
N GLU A 473 -28.96 -10.11 4.53
CA GLU A 473 -27.88 -10.30 5.52
C GLU A 473 -26.51 -10.24 4.90
N ASP A 474 -26.37 -10.65 3.62
CA ASP A 474 -25.12 -10.65 2.89
C ASP A 474 -24.76 -9.28 2.30
N PHE A 475 -25.52 -8.23 2.59
CA PHE A 475 -25.34 -6.89 2.01
C PHE A 475 -23.89 -6.38 2.15
N THR A 476 -23.37 -6.39 3.36
CA THR A 476 -22.01 -5.92 3.65
C THR A 476 -20.94 -6.79 2.96
N THR A 477 -21.14 -8.11 2.98
CA THR A 477 -20.22 -9.07 2.35
C THR A 477 -20.17 -8.88 0.84
N THR A 478 -21.34 -8.69 0.20
CA THR A 478 -21.42 -8.45 -1.25
C THR A 478 -20.70 -7.14 -1.62
N PHE A 479 -20.90 -6.07 -0.85
CA PHE A 479 -20.22 -4.81 -1.08
C PHE A 479 -18.69 -4.92 -0.86
N SER A 480 -18.24 -5.73 0.08
CA SER A 480 -16.81 -6.04 0.25
C SER A 480 -16.22 -6.70 -1.00
N VAL A 481 -16.94 -7.66 -1.60
CA VAL A 481 -16.50 -8.33 -2.84
C VAL A 481 -16.50 -7.35 -4.01
N VAL A 482 -17.56 -6.57 -4.19
CA VAL A 482 -17.66 -5.57 -5.27
C VAL A 482 -16.57 -4.50 -5.15
N ARG A 483 -16.32 -3.99 -3.94
CA ARG A 483 -15.22 -3.06 -3.66
C ARG A 483 -13.89 -3.64 -4.13
N GLU A 484 -13.63 -4.88 -3.79
CA GLU A 484 -12.39 -5.56 -4.17
C GLU A 484 -12.28 -5.79 -5.68
N GLN A 485 -13.36 -6.19 -6.35
CA GLN A 485 -13.41 -6.30 -7.81
C GLN A 485 -13.03 -4.98 -8.48
N ILE A 486 -13.59 -3.87 -8.00
CA ILE A 486 -13.31 -2.52 -8.50
C ILE A 486 -11.85 -2.15 -8.24
N GLN A 487 -11.37 -2.27 -7.01
CA GLN A 487 -10.02 -1.89 -6.64
C GLN A 487 -8.94 -2.71 -7.38
N ARG A 488 -9.15 -4.02 -7.53
CA ARG A 488 -8.23 -4.88 -8.31
C ARG A 488 -8.21 -4.50 -9.78
N THR A 489 -9.36 -4.17 -10.35
CA THR A 489 -9.45 -3.72 -11.74
C THR A 489 -8.75 -2.37 -11.94
N LEU A 490 -8.93 -1.42 -11.02
CA LEU A 490 -8.23 -0.12 -11.06
C LEU A 490 -6.72 -0.26 -10.94
N LYS A 491 -6.22 -1.22 -10.12
CA LYS A 491 -4.78 -1.52 -10.04
C LYS A 491 -4.18 -1.95 -11.38
N CYS A 492 -4.98 -2.54 -12.28
CA CYS A 492 -4.56 -2.89 -13.64
C CYS A 492 -4.52 -1.69 -14.59
N ARG A 493 -4.76 -0.46 -14.13
CA ARG A 493 -4.75 0.79 -14.88
C ARG A 493 -5.44 0.68 -16.25
N PRO A 494 -6.77 0.48 -16.30
CA PRO A 494 -7.49 0.37 -17.56
C PRO A 494 -7.34 1.64 -18.39
N GLU A 495 -7.11 1.47 -19.71
CA GLU A 495 -6.88 2.59 -20.63
C GLU A 495 -8.16 3.42 -20.86
N ASN A 496 -9.31 2.76 -20.85
CA ASN A 496 -10.62 3.37 -21.07
C ASN A 496 -11.72 2.61 -20.31
N LEU A 497 -12.93 3.15 -20.30
CA LEU A 497 -14.07 2.56 -19.59
C LEU A 497 -14.50 1.19 -20.15
N GLU A 498 -14.29 0.94 -21.44
CA GLU A 498 -14.59 -0.35 -22.05
C GLU A 498 -13.56 -1.43 -21.63
N ASP A 499 -12.28 -1.06 -21.55
CA ASP A 499 -11.23 -1.92 -21.01
C ASP A 499 -11.49 -2.24 -19.52
N PHE A 500 -11.93 -1.22 -18.74
CA PHE A 500 -12.37 -1.43 -17.37
C PHE A 500 -13.53 -2.43 -17.29
N ARG A 501 -14.56 -2.26 -18.15
CA ARG A 501 -15.72 -3.14 -18.25
C ARG A 501 -15.30 -4.60 -18.54
N ASN A 502 -14.40 -4.78 -19.49
CA ASN A 502 -13.92 -6.09 -19.88
C ASN A 502 -13.10 -6.76 -18.76
N LYS A 503 -12.21 -6.02 -18.12
CA LYS A 503 -11.38 -6.52 -17.02
C LYS A 503 -12.22 -6.88 -15.79
N ILE A 504 -13.16 -6.03 -15.38
CA ILE A 504 -14.02 -6.32 -14.21
C ILE A 504 -15.00 -7.47 -14.49
N ALA A 505 -15.39 -7.66 -15.76
CA ALA A 505 -16.24 -8.79 -16.14
C ALA A 505 -15.55 -10.15 -15.92
N LEU A 506 -14.23 -10.20 -15.99
CA LEU A 506 -13.44 -11.40 -15.72
C LEU A 506 -13.35 -11.71 -14.22
N LEU A 507 -13.45 -10.73 -13.34
CA LEU A 507 -13.38 -10.92 -11.89
C LEU A 507 -14.75 -11.35 -11.32
N THR A 508 -15.07 -12.63 -11.39
CA THR A 508 -16.28 -13.20 -10.77
C THR A 508 -16.12 -13.36 -9.25
N TYR A 509 -17.22 -13.61 -8.54
CA TYR A 509 -17.18 -13.93 -7.09
C TYR A 509 -16.24 -15.11 -6.79
N GLN A 510 -16.31 -16.19 -7.59
CA GLN A 510 -15.44 -17.36 -7.41
C GLN A 510 -13.96 -17.01 -7.57
N GLN A 511 -13.63 -16.16 -8.55
CA GLN A 511 -12.24 -15.73 -8.75
C GLN A 511 -11.74 -14.88 -7.59
N ILE A 512 -12.55 -13.96 -7.05
CA ILE A 512 -12.17 -13.18 -5.86
C ILE A 512 -11.93 -14.11 -4.67
N THR A 513 -12.78 -15.10 -4.45
CA THR A 513 -12.60 -16.08 -3.36
C THR A 513 -11.31 -16.88 -3.54
N THR A 514 -11.02 -17.32 -4.77
CA THR A 514 -9.79 -18.05 -5.08
C THR A 514 -8.55 -17.17 -4.85
N LEU A 515 -8.58 -15.92 -5.30
CA LEU A 515 -7.48 -14.97 -5.10
C LEU A 515 -7.24 -14.68 -3.61
N ARG A 516 -8.30 -14.47 -2.84
CA ARG A 516 -8.20 -14.29 -1.37
C ARG A 516 -7.55 -15.50 -0.70
N GLN A 517 -7.92 -16.72 -1.15
CA GLN A 517 -7.34 -17.93 -0.60
C GLN A 517 -5.86 -18.08 -0.99
N GLN A 518 -5.51 -17.79 -2.24
CA GLN A 518 -4.11 -17.80 -2.70
C GLN A 518 -3.26 -16.77 -1.95
N GLU A 519 -3.76 -15.56 -1.75
CA GLU A 519 -3.07 -14.51 -0.98
C GLU A 519 -2.87 -14.92 0.49
N ARG A 520 -3.89 -15.55 1.12
CA ARG A 520 -3.73 -16.11 2.47
C ARG A 520 -2.65 -17.18 2.51
N THR A 521 -2.71 -18.15 1.61
CA THR A 521 -1.72 -19.22 1.56
C THR A 521 -0.31 -18.67 1.33
N SER A 522 -0.15 -17.76 0.38
CA SER A 522 1.13 -17.10 0.11
C SER A 522 1.63 -16.29 1.30
N LYS A 523 0.74 -15.60 2.00
CA LYS A 523 1.10 -14.87 3.23
C LYS A 523 1.51 -15.83 4.33
N GLU A 524 0.74 -16.91 4.57
CA GLU A 524 1.09 -17.95 5.55
C GLU A 524 2.45 -18.60 5.25
N GLU A 525 2.76 -18.87 3.98
CA GLU A 525 4.06 -19.38 3.55
C GLU A 525 5.18 -18.38 3.81
N CYS A 526 4.97 -17.12 3.44
CA CYS A 526 5.94 -16.04 3.66
C CYS A 526 6.20 -15.83 5.15
N ASP A 527 5.13 -15.76 5.96
CA ASP A 527 5.22 -15.60 7.41
C ASP A 527 5.94 -16.79 8.05
N SER A 528 5.68 -18.02 7.58
CA SER A 528 6.33 -19.23 8.10
C SER A 528 7.84 -19.24 7.92
N THR A 529 8.38 -18.51 6.96
CA THR A 529 9.81 -18.40 6.63
C THR A 529 10.48 -17.17 7.24
N ALA A 530 9.71 -16.25 7.82
CA ALA A 530 10.26 -15.05 8.46
C ALA A 530 11.19 -15.43 9.63
N SER A 531 12.34 -14.75 9.75
CA SER A 531 13.35 -15.02 10.80
C SER A 531 12.76 -14.99 12.21
N ALA A 532 11.82 -14.08 12.47
CA ALA A 532 11.13 -13.99 13.75
C ALA A 532 10.28 -15.24 14.04
N ILE A 533 9.59 -15.78 13.04
CA ILE A 533 8.76 -16.99 13.18
C ILE A 533 9.64 -18.23 13.32
N VAL A 534 10.76 -18.31 12.61
CA VAL A 534 11.72 -19.42 12.78
C VAL A 534 12.26 -19.45 14.21
N LYS A 535 12.69 -18.32 14.76
CA LYS A 535 13.13 -18.21 16.17
C LYS A 535 12.02 -18.55 17.15
N LEU A 536 10.78 -18.16 16.87
CA LEU A 536 9.62 -18.51 17.69
C LEU A 536 9.38 -20.02 17.67
N LYS A 537 9.45 -20.66 16.50
CA LYS A 537 9.37 -22.14 16.36
C LYS A 537 10.43 -22.84 17.21
N GLU A 538 11.69 -22.41 17.12
CA GLU A 538 12.80 -22.96 17.92
C GLU A 538 12.53 -22.83 19.42
N LYS A 539 11.98 -21.71 19.87
CA LYS A 539 11.67 -21.46 21.28
C LYS A 539 10.49 -22.29 21.80
N ILE A 540 9.48 -22.54 20.97
CA ILE A 540 8.25 -23.27 21.36
C ILE A 540 8.45 -24.78 21.25
N SER A 541 9.23 -25.27 20.30
CA SER A 541 9.43 -26.70 20.01
C SER A 541 9.70 -27.56 21.23
N PRO A 542 10.59 -27.17 22.20
CA PRO A 542 10.83 -27.96 23.41
C PRO A 542 9.57 -28.11 24.27
N HIS A 543 8.74 -27.08 24.36
CA HIS A 543 7.50 -27.13 25.15
C HIS A 543 6.46 -28.07 24.51
N ILE A 544 6.33 -28.04 23.18
CA ILE A 544 5.45 -28.97 22.47
C ILE A 544 5.90 -30.40 22.62
N LEU A 545 7.23 -30.69 22.54
CA LEU A 545 7.77 -32.01 22.76
C LEU A 545 7.48 -32.51 24.17
N GLU A 546 7.60 -31.66 25.18
CA GLU A 546 7.27 -32.04 26.55
C GLU A 546 5.77 -32.32 26.74
N LEU A 547 4.89 -31.54 26.10
CA LEU A 547 3.44 -31.81 26.10
C LEU A 547 3.11 -33.17 25.48
N ILE A 548 3.73 -33.51 24.34
CA ILE A 548 3.53 -34.81 23.70
C ILE A 548 4.03 -35.91 24.62
N LYS A 549 5.22 -35.76 25.22
CA LYS A 549 5.76 -36.70 26.19
C LYS A 549 4.80 -36.90 27.35
N GLN A 550 4.26 -35.84 27.94
CA GLN A 550 3.29 -35.95 29.04
C GLN A 550 2.04 -36.70 28.64
N GLN A 551 1.54 -36.43 27.41
CA GLN A 551 0.39 -37.16 26.85
C GLN A 551 0.70 -38.67 26.70
N ARG A 552 1.89 -39.04 26.16
CA ARG A 552 2.29 -40.44 26.03
C ARG A 552 2.37 -41.12 27.42
N LEU A 553 3.02 -40.47 28.38
CA LEU A 553 3.14 -41.00 29.73
C LEU A 553 1.79 -41.13 30.43
N SER A 554 0.88 -40.19 30.27
CA SER A 554 -0.51 -40.27 30.79
C SER A 554 -1.23 -41.48 30.23
N PHE A 555 -1.11 -41.72 28.92
CA PHE A 555 -1.70 -42.86 28.26
C PHE A 555 -1.14 -44.19 28.85
N LEU A 556 0.18 -44.27 29.09
CA LEU A 556 0.77 -45.45 29.73
C LEU A 556 0.29 -45.61 31.18
N VAL A 557 0.03 -44.53 31.91
CA VAL A 557 -0.52 -44.57 33.27
C VAL A 557 -1.95 -45.09 33.29
N GLU A 558 -2.76 -44.76 32.28
CA GLU A 558 -4.12 -45.34 32.12
C GLU A 558 -4.03 -46.86 31.93
N GLY A 559 -3.05 -47.30 31.16
CA GLY A 559 -2.80 -48.72 30.89
C GLY A 559 -3.51 -49.28 29.66
N THR A 560 -3.09 -50.43 29.20
CA THR A 560 -3.56 -51.03 27.95
C THR A 560 -3.64 -52.55 28.04
N HIS A 561 -4.66 -53.11 27.38
CA HIS A 561 -4.79 -54.59 27.19
C HIS A 561 -3.98 -55.01 25.96
N PHE A 562 -3.13 -55.98 26.12
CA PHE A 562 -2.37 -56.61 25.04
C PHE A 562 -2.77 -58.07 24.87
N ALA A 563 -2.91 -58.52 23.64
CA ALA A 563 -3.12 -59.94 23.35
C ALA A 563 -1.85 -60.72 23.71
N LYS A 564 -2.01 -61.84 24.41
CA LYS A 564 -0.88 -62.67 24.83
C LYS A 564 -0.43 -63.61 23.70
N TYR A 565 0.85 -63.55 23.38
CA TYR A 565 1.46 -64.45 22.39
C TYR A 565 2.42 -65.43 23.14
N LEU A 566 2.27 -66.69 22.79
CA LEU A 566 3.15 -67.78 23.26
C LEU A 566 3.75 -68.50 22.04
N ARG A 567 5.11 -68.50 21.95
CA ARG A 567 5.83 -69.07 20.82
C ARG A 567 5.32 -68.60 19.45
N GLY A 568 5.15 -67.27 19.31
CA GLY A 568 4.72 -66.64 18.05
C GLY A 568 3.23 -66.82 17.69
N THR A 569 2.45 -67.49 18.53
CA THR A 569 1.02 -67.75 18.27
C THR A 569 0.17 -67.01 19.31
N ARG A 570 -0.88 -66.29 18.86
CA ARG A 570 -1.85 -65.64 19.77
C ARG A 570 -2.56 -66.70 20.58
N THR A 571 -2.52 -66.56 21.92
CA THR A 571 -3.24 -67.46 22.84
C THR A 571 -4.69 -66.95 22.92
N LYS A 572 -5.66 -67.82 22.62
CA LYS A 572 -7.10 -67.49 22.62
C LYS A 572 -7.53 -67.10 24.05
N ASP A 573 -8.28 -66.01 24.12
CA ASP A 573 -8.87 -65.52 25.37
C ASP A 573 -7.90 -65.25 26.55
N LYS A 574 -6.60 -64.99 26.27
CA LYS A 574 -5.60 -64.54 27.24
C LYS A 574 -5.02 -63.19 26.86
N PHE A 575 -5.08 -62.28 27.84
CA PHE A 575 -4.60 -60.92 27.71
C PHE A 575 -3.58 -60.56 28.79
N TRP A 576 -2.73 -59.61 28.46
CA TRP A 576 -1.90 -58.93 29.44
C TRP A 576 -2.47 -57.53 29.61
N TYR A 577 -2.50 -57.06 30.86
CA TYR A 577 -2.69 -55.66 31.12
C TYR A 577 -1.37 -55.06 31.58
N ALA A 578 -0.94 -53.97 30.98
CA ALA A 578 0.24 -53.22 31.38
C ALA A 578 -0.11 -51.77 31.62
N ARG A 579 0.41 -51.18 32.67
CA ARG A 579 0.28 -49.79 33.03
C ARG A 579 1.51 -49.24 33.71
N LEU A 580 1.80 -47.95 33.51
CA LEU A 580 2.85 -47.23 34.20
C LEU A 580 2.33 -46.72 35.54
N SER A 581 3.20 -46.76 36.59
CA SER A 581 2.86 -46.13 37.86
C SER A 581 2.76 -44.58 37.70
N PRO A 582 1.91 -43.87 38.48
CA PRO A 582 1.76 -42.42 38.40
C PRO A 582 3.04 -41.61 38.62
N ASN A 583 4.03 -42.21 39.35
CA ASN A 583 5.36 -41.63 39.53
C ASN A 583 6.35 -41.94 38.42
N HIS A 584 5.90 -42.59 37.34
CA HIS A 584 6.66 -42.98 36.14
C HIS A 584 7.89 -43.86 36.39
N LYS A 585 7.94 -44.58 37.50
CA LYS A 585 9.12 -45.36 37.88
C LYS A 585 9.00 -46.88 37.68
N VAL A 586 7.77 -47.41 37.56
CA VAL A 586 7.52 -48.85 37.50
C VAL A 586 6.43 -49.18 36.50
N ILE A 587 6.62 -50.15 35.63
CA ILE A 587 5.57 -50.74 34.82
C ILE A 587 4.98 -51.92 35.58
N HIS A 588 3.68 -51.87 35.86
CA HIS A 588 2.90 -52.95 36.45
C HIS A 588 2.24 -53.74 35.32
N TYR A 589 2.32 -55.06 35.38
CA TYR A 589 1.73 -55.92 34.38
C TYR A 589 1.28 -57.28 34.96
N GLY A 590 0.32 -57.87 34.31
CA GLY A 590 -0.22 -59.15 34.71
C GLY A 590 -1.23 -59.72 33.73
N ASP A 591 -1.62 -60.99 33.94
CA ASP A 591 -2.68 -61.62 33.18
C ASP A 591 -4.03 -61.05 33.63
N CYS A 592 -4.91 -60.80 32.66
CA CYS A 592 -6.23 -60.26 32.91
C CYS A 592 -7.25 -60.79 31.87
N ASP A 593 -8.53 -60.60 32.17
CA ASP A 593 -9.64 -60.83 31.23
C ASP A 593 -9.82 -59.60 30.33
N GLU A 594 -10.31 -59.80 29.11
CA GLU A 594 -10.48 -58.73 28.10
C GLU A 594 -11.29 -57.54 28.56
N LYS A 595 -12.26 -57.73 29.46
CA LYS A 595 -13.17 -56.70 29.92
C LYS A 595 -12.85 -56.08 31.26
N THR A 596 -11.79 -56.53 31.91
CA THR A 596 -11.43 -56.12 33.28
C THR A 596 -10.27 -55.15 33.21
N ILE A 597 -10.42 -53.98 33.87
CA ILE A 597 -9.32 -53.02 34.05
C ILE A 597 -8.74 -53.27 35.48
N PRO A 598 -7.60 -53.95 35.59
CA PRO A 598 -7.03 -54.27 36.91
C PRO A 598 -6.46 -53.00 37.56
N THR A 599 -6.61 -52.93 38.90
CA THR A 599 -5.93 -51.93 39.70
C THR A 599 -4.41 -52.23 39.75
N MET A 600 -3.61 -51.28 40.22
CA MET A 600 -2.14 -51.51 40.34
C MET A 600 -1.81 -52.63 41.37
N GLU A 601 -2.64 -52.83 42.37
CA GLU A 601 -2.48 -53.82 43.41
C GLU A 601 -2.79 -55.25 42.91
N GLU A 602 -3.70 -55.34 41.92
CA GLU A 602 -4.07 -56.60 41.28
C GLU A 602 -3.06 -57.05 40.23
N LEU A 603 -2.09 -56.21 39.84
CA LEU A 603 -1.04 -56.56 38.89
C LEU A 603 0.20 -57.07 39.64
N PRO A 604 0.44 -58.37 39.62
CA PRO A 604 1.46 -58.97 40.51
C PRO A 604 2.91 -58.73 40.08
N LYS A 605 3.14 -58.42 38.78
CA LYS A 605 4.48 -58.25 38.22
C LYS A 605 4.82 -56.78 38.10
N LYS A 606 6.06 -56.42 38.45
CA LYS A 606 6.59 -55.08 38.46
C LYS A 606 7.91 -55.05 37.73
N LEU A 607 8.07 -54.13 36.79
CA LEU A 607 9.30 -53.86 36.08
C LEU A 607 9.73 -52.41 36.35
N PRO A 608 10.76 -52.16 37.16
CA PRO A 608 11.34 -50.84 37.36
C PRO A 608 11.93 -50.29 36.04
N ILE A 609 11.65 -49.01 35.74
CA ILE A 609 12.17 -48.36 34.53
C ILE A 609 13.72 -48.36 34.52
N SER A 610 14.36 -48.27 35.67
CA SER A 610 15.83 -48.34 35.83
C SER A 610 16.45 -49.66 35.39
N GLU A 611 15.69 -50.74 35.32
CA GLU A 611 16.14 -52.06 34.88
C GLU A 611 16.01 -52.29 33.38
N ILE A 612 15.33 -51.40 32.67
CA ILE A 612 15.11 -51.49 31.22
C ILE A 612 16.39 -51.09 30.48
N LYS A 613 16.88 -51.97 29.61
CA LYS A 613 18.06 -51.72 28.75
C LYS A 613 17.72 -51.04 27.47
N GLN A 614 16.76 -51.60 26.75
CA GLN A 614 16.34 -51.09 25.44
C GLN A 614 14.95 -51.61 25.06
N LEU A 615 14.34 -50.90 24.13
CA LEU A 615 13.12 -51.26 23.42
C LEU A 615 13.49 -51.91 22.07
N LEU A 616 12.91 -53.04 21.76
CA LEU A 616 13.03 -53.70 20.45
C LEU A 616 11.68 -53.64 19.73
N GLU A 617 11.70 -53.46 18.43
CA GLU A 617 10.49 -53.30 17.64
C GLU A 617 10.45 -54.30 16.47
N GLY A 618 9.26 -54.69 16.08
CA GLY A 618 9.00 -55.47 14.89
C GLY A 618 9.73 -56.81 14.84
N LYS A 619 10.58 -57.02 13.84
CA LYS A 619 11.33 -58.25 13.58
C LYS A 619 12.45 -58.50 14.61
N GLU A 620 12.89 -57.49 15.31
CA GLU A 620 13.93 -57.58 16.31
C GLU A 620 13.41 -58.26 17.61
N CYS A 621 12.09 -58.24 17.79
CA CYS A 621 11.43 -58.84 18.92
C CYS A 621 11.63 -60.36 18.95
N PRO A 622 12.09 -60.93 20.10
CA PRO A 622 12.34 -62.37 20.20
C PRO A 622 11.13 -63.24 19.84
N HIS A 623 9.94 -62.84 20.27
CA HIS A 623 8.70 -63.56 20.03
C HIS A 623 8.19 -63.48 18.54
N MET A 624 8.84 -62.66 17.71
CA MET A 624 8.51 -62.51 16.28
C MET A 624 9.52 -63.21 15.35
N LYS A 625 10.51 -63.86 15.85
CA LYS A 625 11.54 -64.58 15.03
C LYS A 625 11.09 -65.90 14.44
N GLU A 626 9.91 -66.41 14.74
CA GLU A 626 9.37 -67.66 14.24
C GLU A 626 8.60 -67.46 12.87
N THR A 627 8.74 -68.43 11.97
CA THR A 627 8.42 -68.32 10.54
C THR A 627 6.91 -68.33 10.18
N ARG A 628 5.99 -68.36 11.14
CA ARG A 628 4.53 -68.47 10.89
C ARG A 628 3.67 -67.29 11.36
N ILE A 629 4.27 -66.10 11.56
CA ILE A 629 3.57 -64.94 12.11
C ILE A 629 2.96 -64.08 10.96
N ARG A 630 1.76 -63.55 11.17
CA ARG A 630 1.14 -62.61 10.25
C ARG A 630 1.95 -61.30 10.19
N LYS A 631 2.26 -60.81 8.99
CA LYS A 631 3.01 -59.55 8.79
C LYS A 631 2.44 -58.37 9.59
N SER A 632 1.11 -58.32 9.76
CA SER A 632 0.44 -57.28 10.52
C SER A 632 0.81 -57.28 12.00
N ALA A 633 0.98 -58.46 12.63
CA ALA A 633 1.35 -58.58 14.00
C ALA A 633 2.83 -58.20 14.26
N VAL A 634 3.69 -58.44 13.27
CA VAL A 634 5.10 -58.07 13.35
C VAL A 634 5.28 -56.55 13.45
N ASN A 635 4.52 -55.78 12.69
CA ASN A 635 4.60 -54.33 12.67
C ASN A 635 4.08 -53.66 13.98
N LEU A 636 3.32 -54.41 14.77
CA LEU A 636 2.70 -53.93 16.02
C LEU A 636 3.37 -54.54 17.25
N ALA A 637 4.47 -55.28 17.04
CA ALA A 637 5.19 -55.96 18.11
C ALA A 637 6.31 -55.08 18.68
N PHE A 638 6.43 -55.06 20.00
CA PHE A 638 7.56 -54.47 20.71
C PHE A 638 7.93 -55.31 21.90
N SER A 639 9.22 -55.28 22.30
CA SER A 639 9.75 -56.02 23.43
C SER A 639 10.64 -55.15 24.29
N ILE A 640 10.45 -55.21 25.59
CA ILE A 640 11.27 -54.51 26.59
C ILE A 640 12.31 -55.50 27.11
N THR A 641 13.60 -55.18 26.98
CA THR A 641 14.71 -55.98 27.50
C THR A 641 15.20 -55.40 28.83
N PHE A 642 15.56 -56.25 29.79
CA PHE A 642 16.00 -55.79 31.11
C PHE A 642 17.19 -56.60 31.65
N GLU A 643 17.82 -56.13 32.75
CA GLU A 643 19.19 -56.51 33.17
C GLU A 643 19.34 -57.87 33.88
N ASN A 644 18.26 -58.43 34.47
CA ASN A 644 18.42 -59.41 35.52
C ASN A 644 18.52 -60.92 35.15
N MET A 645 18.44 -61.30 33.85
CA MET A 645 18.73 -62.66 33.36
C MET A 645 19.09 -62.66 31.86
N GLU A 646 20.02 -63.47 31.42
CA GLU A 646 20.23 -63.77 29.99
C GLU A 646 18.91 -64.27 29.42
N HIS A 647 18.32 -63.46 28.48
CA HIS A 647 17.08 -63.71 27.73
C HIS A 647 15.75 -63.32 28.40
N SER A 648 15.71 -62.41 29.37
CA SER A 648 14.44 -61.89 29.85
C SER A 648 13.93 -60.69 29.05
N THR A 649 12.86 -60.91 28.30
CA THR A 649 12.12 -59.88 27.56
C THR A 649 10.68 -59.89 28.00
N LEU A 650 10.07 -58.71 28.05
CA LEU A 650 8.64 -58.52 28.18
C LEU A 650 8.08 -58.19 26.81
N ASP A 651 7.29 -59.10 26.27
CA ASP A 651 6.89 -59.10 24.85
C ASP A 651 5.43 -58.69 24.70
N PHE A 652 5.17 -57.72 23.82
CA PHE A 652 3.85 -57.17 23.53
C PHE A 652 3.55 -57.16 22.05
N VAL A 653 2.26 -57.26 21.69
CA VAL A 653 1.73 -56.94 20.38
C VAL A 653 0.57 -55.98 20.58
N ALA A 654 0.70 -54.78 20.10
CA ALA A 654 -0.32 -53.76 20.24
C ALA A 654 -1.58 -54.12 19.41
N PRO A 655 -2.77 -53.75 19.90
CA PRO A 655 -4.02 -53.96 19.15
C PRO A 655 -4.07 -53.18 17.81
N ASP A 656 -3.51 -52.01 17.78
CA ASP A 656 -3.46 -51.12 16.61
C ASP A 656 -2.17 -50.27 16.61
N GLU A 657 -1.96 -49.55 15.51
CA GLU A 657 -0.77 -48.72 15.28
C GLU A 657 -0.70 -47.52 16.24
N SER A 658 -1.84 -46.95 16.64
CA SER A 658 -1.87 -45.83 17.57
C SER A 658 -1.36 -46.23 18.94
N ILE A 659 -1.83 -47.35 19.48
CA ILE A 659 -1.38 -47.92 20.77
C ILE A 659 0.11 -48.32 20.71
N PHE A 660 0.53 -48.90 19.57
CA PHE A 660 1.95 -49.21 19.36
C PHE A 660 2.80 -47.95 19.47
N ASN A 661 2.43 -46.86 18.73
CA ASN A 661 3.16 -45.61 18.73
C ASN A 661 3.17 -44.96 20.12
N TYR A 662 2.03 -44.94 20.84
CA TYR A 662 1.94 -44.37 22.18
C TYR A 662 2.87 -45.11 23.18
N TRP A 663 2.91 -46.45 23.16
CA TRP A 663 3.72 -47.22 24.05
C TRP A 663 5.21 -47.16 23.71
N THR A 664 5.57 -47.25 22.43
CA THR A 664 7.00 -47.17 22.02
C THR A 664 7.58 -45.78 22.28
N ASP A 665 6.85 -44.71 21.93
CA ASP A 665 7.25 -43.35 22.25
C ASP A 665 7.32 -43.07 23.75
N GLY A 666 6.34 -43.54 24.52
CA GLY A 666 6.32 -43.39 25.98
C GLY A 666 7.50 -44.11 26.67
N ILE A 667 7.82 -45.32 26.24
CA ILE A 667 9.00 -46.07 26.76
C ILE A 667 10.30 -45.38 26.37
N ASN A 668 10.44 -44.95 25.10
CA ASN A 668 11.61 -44.21 24.65
C ASN A 668 11.79 -42.91 25.46
N ALA A 669 10.71 -42.19 25.74
CA ALA A 669 10.74 -40.99 26.56
C ALA A 669 11.17 -41.28 28.03
N LEU A 670 10.76 -42.42 28.61
CA LEU A 670 11.18 -42.87 29.95
C LEU A 670 12.66 -43.23 29.97
N LEU A 671 13.19 -43.77 28.88
CA LEU A 671 14.61 -44.12 28.73
C LEU A 671 15.50 -42.94 28.33
N GLY A 672 14.92 -41.71 28.19
CA GLY A 672 15.66 -40.57 27.73
C GLY A 672 16.02 -40.62 26.24
N GLN A 673 15.37 -41.49 25.48
CA GLN A 673 15.55 -41.64 24.05
C GLN A 673 14.54 -40.77 23.30
N PRO A 674 14.83 -40.35 22.06
CA PRO A 674 13.89 -39.57 21.26
C PRO A 674 12.65 -40.41 20.87
N MET A 675 11.50 -39.77 20.93
CA MET A 675 10.25 -40.31 20.37
C MET A 675 10.32 -40.24 18.83
N VAL A 676 10.17 -41.35 18.12
CA VAL A 676 10.44 -41.43 16.67
C VAL A 676 9.23 -41.82 15.84
N SER A 677 8.06 -42.04 16.45
CA SER A 677 6.85 -42.46 15.72
C SER A 677 6.39 -41.39 14.70
N LYS A 678 5.77 -41.87 13.63
CA LYS A 678 5.15 -40.97 12.64
C LYS A 678 4.06 -40.09 13.27
N GLN A 679 3.25 -40.68 14.13
CA GLN A 679 2.18 -40.00 14.84
C GLN A 679 2.72 -38.87 15.75
N LYS A 680 3.84 -39.08 16.43
CA LYS A 680 4.51 -38.00 17.21
C LYS A 680 4.90 -36.82 16.32
N ASN A 681 5.40 -37.10 15.11
CA ASN A 681 5.75 -36.00 14.18
C ASN A 681 4.52 -35.24 13.69
N GLU A 682 3.43 -35.95 13.36
CA GLU A 682 2.14 -35.37 12.95
C GLU A 682 1.55 -34.54 14.10
N ASP A 683 1.54 -35.06 15.33
CA ASP A 683 1.10 -34.34 16.54
C ASP A 683 1.95 -33.09 16.79
N PHE A 684 3.27 -33.21 16.65
CA PHE A 684 4.21 -32.11 16.84
C PHE A 684 3.96 -30.98 15.84
N ASP A 685 3.88 -31.29 14.55
CA ASP A 685 3.65 -30.30 13.49
C ASP A 685 2.29 -29.62 13.69
N THR A 686 1.26 -30.37 14.04
CA THR A 686 -0.08 -29.85 14.30
C THR A 686 -0.08 -28.90 15.50
N LEU A 687 0.44 -29.32 16.65
CA LEU A 687 0.47 -28.51 17.87
C LEU A 687 1.35 -27.27 17.70
N LEU A 688 2.51 -27.41 17.06
CA LEU A 688 3.40 -26.29 16.78
C LEU A 688 2.71 -25.25 15.87
N SER A 689 2.05 -25.71 14.80
CA SER A 689 1.28 -24.83 13.90
C SER A 689 0.15 -24.10 14.64
N MET A 690 -0.60 -24.81 15.46
CA MET A 690 -1.69 -24.23 16.26
C MET A 690 -1.16 -23.21 17.26
N GLU A 691 -0.09 -23.50 18.00
CA GLU A 691 0.49 -22.58 18.98
C GLU A 691 1.05 -21.31 18.34
N ILE A 692 1.68 -21.44 17.15
CA ILE A 692 2.14 -20.28 16.40
C ILE A 692 0.96 -19.42 15.94
N LYS A 693 -0.08 -20.04 15.38
CA LYS A 693 -1.29 -19.31 14.95
C LYS A 693 -1.96 -18.58 16.12
N LEU A 694 -2.04 -19.20 17.27
CA LEU A 694 -2.60 -18.58 18.48
C LEU A 694 -1.80 -17.34 18.91
N ARG A 695 -0.46 -17.41 18.87
CA ARG A 695 0.40 -16.27 19.23
C ARG A 695 0.39 -15.14 18.19
N LEU A 696 0.03 -15.45 16.95
CA LEU A 696 -0.04 -14.47 15.87
C LEU A 696 -1.43 -13.84 15.72
N LEU A 697 -2.44 -14.25 16.50
CA LEU A 697 -3.79 -13.70 16.40
C LEU A 697 -3.81 -12.17 16.56
N ASP A 698 -3.03 -11.63 17.48
CA ASP A 698 -2.96 -10.17 17.74
C ASP A 698 -2.20 -9.41 16.65
N THR A 699 -1.52 -10.12 15.74
CA THR A 699 -0.79 -9.54 14.62
C THR A 699 -1.52 -9.69 13.29
N GLU A 700 -2.77 -10.14 13.32
CA GLU A 700 -3.57 -10.32 12.10
C GLU A 700 -3.73 -8.96 11.38
N GLY A 701 -3.31 -8.89 10.11
CA GLY A 701 -3.32 -7.67 9.31
C GLY A 701 -2.06 -6.80 9.42
N VAL A 702 -1.12 -7.14 10.29
CA VAL A 702 0.18 -6.48 10.39
C VAL A 702 1.20 -7.25 9.56
N ASP A 703 1.97 -6.55 8.73
CA ASP A 703 3.06 -7.17 7.97
C ASP A 703 4.24 -7.48 8.90
N ILE A 704 4.63 -8.76 8.95
CA ILE A 704 5.79 -9.19 9.74
C ILE A 704 7.05 -8.84 8.95
N SER A 705 7.87 -7.95 9.50
CA SER A 705 9.15 -7.57 8.90
C SER A 705 10.08 -8.79 8.76
N LYS A 706 10.75 -8.91 7.61
CA LYS A 706 11.77 -9.95 7.38
C LYS A 706 12.98 -9.76 8.28
N ASP A 707 13.32 -8.52 8.58
CA ASP A 707 14.42 -8.14 9.46
C ASP A 707 13.88 -7.59 10.78
N PRO A 708 14.54 -7.88 11.92
CA PRO A 708 14.16 -7.28 13.18
C PRO A 708 14.31 -5.77 13.12
N PRO A 709 13.44 -5.00 13.80
CA PRO A 709 13.59 -3.55 13.87
C PRO A 709 14.97 -3.19 14.43
N PRO A 710 15.55 -2.04 13.99
CA PRO A 710 16.82 -1.59 14.55
C PRO A 710 16.68 -1.41 16.06
N ILE A 711 17.73 -1.76 16.78
CA ILE A 711 17.78 -1.53 18.23
C ILE A 711 17.68 -0.02 18.43
N PRO A 712 16.73 0.49 19.24
CA PRO A 712 16.65 1.91 19.56
C PRO A 712 18.00 2.42 20.06
N GLU A 713 18.34 3.66 19.73
CA GLU A 713 19.51 4.32 20.32
C GLU A 713 19.34 4.41 21.83
N ASP A 714 20.44 4.28 22.54
CA ASP A 714 20.42 4.43 24.00
C ASP A 714 19.85 5.82 24.35
N PRO A 715 18.96 5.90 25.35
CA PRO A 715 18.42 7.20 25.77
C PRO A 715 19.56 8.12 26.24
N GLU A 716 19.44 9.41 25.97
CA GLU A 716 20.45 10.42 26.33
C GLU A 716 20.76 10.44 27.83
N ASN A 717 19.81 10.01 28.65
CA ASN A 717 20.03 9.79 30.09
C ASN A 717 19.21 8.59 30.59
N TYR A 718 19.58 8.07 31.75
CA TYR A 718 18.89 6.95 32.40
C TYR A 718 18.18 7.38 33.70
N ASP A 719 17.90 8.67 33.89
CA ASP A 719 17.33 9.22 35.13
C ASP A 719 15.94 8.64 35.44
N PHE A 720 15.20 8.22 34.39
CA PHE A 720 13.92 7.53 34.53
C PHE A 720 14.00 6.14 35.23
N CYS A 721 15.18 5.57 35.33
CA CYS A 721 15.36 4.24 35.93
C CYS A 721 15.39 4.28 37.46
N PHE A 722 15.48 5.47 38.09
CA PHE A 722 15.77 5.63 39.50
C PHE A 722 14.70 6.37 40.31
N GLU A 723 13.59 6.75 39.73
CA GLU A 723 12.43 7.25 40.48
C GLU A 723 11.65 6.04 41.05
N SER A 724 11.98 5.69 42.30
CA SER A 724 11.28 4.71 43.13
C SER A 724 10.28 5.41 44.04
#